data_3f1a45fbc09bcb1533e7139269749d82
#
_entry.id   3f1a45fbc09bcb1533e7139269749d82
#
_cell.length_a   1.000
_cell.length_b   1.000
_cell.length_c   1.000
_cell.angle_alpha   90.00
_cell.angle_beta   90.00
_cell.angle_gamma   90.00
#
_symmetry.space_group_name_H-M   'P 1'
#
loop_
_entity.id
_entity.type
_entity.pdbx_description
1 polymer ?
#
loop_
_entity_poly.entity_id
_entity_poly.type
_entity_poly.pdbx_seq_one_letter_code
_entity_poly.pdbx_strand_id
1 'polypeptide(L)'
;MPHPNADRLVLADVNYGADSEAVHRVVTGAPNLFHWKGQGKLSNGPKVVFAMEGAQLYDGHAEGQKLMTLKASKIRGILSNAMVCSEKELGLSDEHEGIIILADDAPVGMPLADYWGDVVLHIEILPNIARCQSIIGVAREVAALTGATFKGEKAGKINSNLQSSVVDNSSDWIKIEIHAPALCPRFTATLIRNVTLTPSPEWMQRRLQLTGVRAINNVVDITNYVMMESGKPIHAFDYDKLLARAQRDGVHPPLLLARRAYDGEHIITLDGVDRALSNDMVMVADSSGAVGVGGIMGGAETEIDANTRNVLIESASWNFINNRKTAQTLKLPSEATARFGRGVPDSSTVPSCLRAADLMRQLAGGEVAPELVDCYPNPKAPTVVNFDTREIKRLLGIDVTIERIKEILESLEFTVTLLETITMRSMQYAILEITVPEHRLDVSIPADIVEEIARIIGYDQIPATRMMDELPPQRRNVSLEAEDRMRDILVGAGLQEIISYPLTTVEREALLYPDPTQADLDASAYITLANPISPERRVMRHTLMHSLLDMAREALRHRERVLLFEIGRAYVPQHSEPLPNEKARLTIALAGSRDATTWLGKTSPRLDFFDMKGVVDALVRSLQLPDVKFTPSEHPTLHPARAATLSSGETLIGVLGEVHPQVREHFDLPFDPVCLAEFEVEALMRCMGSPKFKALPRFPAVREDIALIVNDDLPAAQVEALIWESGGAMLRSVTLFDVYRGAQLGAGKKSLAYALTYQHDERTLTDDEAAKIRGRIVKKVTDTLGAELRG
;
A
#
# COMPACT_ATOMS: atom_id res chain seq x y z
N MET A 1 49.78 23.34 -10.77
CA MET A 1 50.31 24.70 -11.02
C MET A 1 49.28 25.74 -10.52
N PRO A 2 49.71 26.92 -10.01
CA PRO A 2 48.76 27.99 -9.72
C PRO A 2 48.01 28.46 -10.98
N HIS A 3 46.75 28.82 -10.86
CA HIS A 3 46.02 29.43 -11.98
C HIS A 3 46.45 30.88 -12.17
N PRO A 4 46.82 31.34 -13.38
CA PRO A 4 47.40 32.67 -13.60
C PRO A 4 46.44 33.82 -13.30
N ASN A 5 45.12 33.57 -13.36
CA ASN A 5 44.09 34.61 -13.22
C ASN A 5 43.13 34.35 -12.03
N ALA A 6 43.47 33.44 -11.08
CA ALA A 6 42.60 33.14 -9.94
C ALA A 6 43.36 32.49 -8.77
N ASP A 7 43.28 33.09 -7.59
CA ASP A 7 44.04 32.63 -6.41
C ASP A 7 43.49 31.32 -5.83
N ARG A 8 42.22 31.07 -6.00
CA ARG A 8 41.52 29.88 -5.47
C ARG A 8 41.36 28.74 -6.47
N LEU A 9 42.10 28.80 -7.62
CA LEU A 9 42.07 27.75 -8.62
C LEU A 9 43.47 27.15 -8.81
N VAL A 10 43.53 25.88 -9.13
CA VAL A 10 44.72 25.09 -9.43
C VAL A 10 44.55 24.48 -10.82
N LEU A 11 45.69 24.50 -11.57
CA LEU A 11 45.80 23.74 -12.81
C LEU A 11 46.46 22.41 -12.48
N ALA A 12 45.73 21.33 -12.69
CA ALA A 12 46.24 19.98 -12.55
C ALA A 12 46.36 19.32 -13.93
N ASP A 13 47.54 18.82 -14.24
CA ASP A 13 47.75 17.98 -15.42
C ASP A 13 47.66 16.52 -14.95
N VAL A 14 46.59 15.81 -15.36
CA VAL A 14 46.28 14.45 -14.92
C VAL A 14 46.76 13.46 -15.97
N ASN A 15 47.52 12.49 -15.55
CA ASN A 15 47.95 11.34 -16.38
C ASN A 15 47.04 10.15 -16.08
N TYR A 16 46.41 9.55 -17.12
CA TYR A 16 45.48 8.45 -16.96
C TYR A 16 45.85 7.17 -17.72
N GLY A 17 47.04 7.09 -18.34
CA GLY A 17 47.40 5.93 -19.15
C GLY A 17 48.88 5.57 -19.15
N ALA A 18 49.16 4.36 -19.67
CA ALA A 18 50.51 3.83 -19.77
C ALA A 18 51.37 4.58 -20.83
N ASP A 19 50.76 5.22 -21.83
CA ASP A 19 51.42 6.06 -22.80
C ASP A 19 51.49 7.48 -22.25
N SER A 20 52.59 7.82 -21.63
CA SER A 20 52.84 9.02 -20.82
C SER A 20 52.66 10.39 -21.51
N GLU A 21 52.16 10.46 -22.74
CA GLU A 21 51.92 11.71 -23.47
C GLU A 21 50.50 12.23 -23.41
N ALA A 22 49.50 11.39 -22.97
CA ALA A 22 48.14 11.81 -22.84
C ALA A 22 47.87 12.46 -21.48
N VAL A 23 48.15 13.76 -21.38
CA VAL A 23 47.95 14.59 -20.19
C VAL A 23 46.73 15.49 -20.41
N HIS A 24 45.73 15.36 -19.57
CA HIS A 24 44.58 16.27 -19.57
C HIS A 24 44.72 17.36 -18.53
N ARG A 25 44.54 18.60 -18.98
CA ARG A 25 44.55 19.75 -18.10
C ARG A 25 43.16 19.99 -17.50
N VAL A 26 43.11 20.02 -16.17
CA VAL A 26 41.91 20.30 -15.38
C VAL A 26 42.10 21.59 -14.61
N VAL A 27 41.08 22.43 -14.60
CA VAL A 27 40.99 23.60 -13.72
C VAL A 27 40.06 23.23 -12.57
N THR A 28 40.55 23.24 -11.35
CA THR A 28 39.78 22.86 -10.16
C THR A 28 39.97 23.85 -9.03
N GLY A 29 38.90 24.01 -8.23
CA GLY A 29 38.96 24.79 -6.97
C GLY A 29 39.02 23.92 -5.71
N ALA A 30 39.29 22.61 -5.85
CA ALA A 30 39.32 21.66 -4.74
C ALA A 30 40.35 22.02 -3.66
N PRO A 31 39.94 22.33 -2.41
CA PRO A 31 40.85 22.78 -1.35
C PRO A 31 41.90 21.73 -0.99
N ASN A 32 41.55 20.46 -1.06
CA ASN A 32 42.41 19.34 -0.72
C ASN A 32 43.55 19.12 -1.74
N LEU A 33 43.56 19.80 -2.89
CA LEU A 33 44.68 19.85 -3.82
C LEU A 33 45.65 21.04 -3.59
N PHE A 34 45.29 21.99 -2.73
CA PHE A 34 46.10 23.18 -2.51
C PHE A 34 47.45 22.87 -1.86
N HIS A 35 47.57 21.77 -1.14
CA HIS A 35 48.82 21.30 -0.57
C HIS A 35 49.94 21.11 -1.65
N TRP A 36 49.55 20.69 -2.84
CA TRP A 36 50.47 20.48 -3.98
C TRP A 36 50.58 21.70 -4.90
N LYS A 37 49.92 22.82 -4.59
CA LYS A 37 49.95 24.02 -5.40
C LYS A 37 51.36 24.59 -5.49
N GLY A 38 51.91 24.65 -6.72
CA GLY A 38 53.24 25.20 -6.99
C GLY A 38 54.40 24.20 -6.92
N GLN A 39 54.17 22.94 -6.59
CA GLN A 39 55.21 21.92 -6.49
C GLN A 39 55.70 21.38 -7.87
N GLY A 40 55.09 21.83 -8.99
CA GLY A 40 55.49 21.39 -10.34
C GLY A 40 55.01 19.97 -10.65
N LYS A 41 55.81 19.24 -11.45
CA LYS A 41 55.53 17.83 -11.78
C LYS A 41 55.91 16.95 -10.59
N LEU A 42 54.93 16.28 -10.01
CA LEU A 42 55.10 15.33 -8.93
C LEU A 42 55.43 13.95 -9.51
N SER A 43 56.48 13.32 -8.98
CA SER A 43 56.86 11.93 -9.33
C SER A 43 55.84 10.93 -8.76
N ASN A 44 55.28 11.25 -7.58
CA ASN A 44 54.21 10.52 -6.91
C ASN A 44 53.14 11.54 -6.49
N GLY A 45 52.34 12.00 -7.44
CA GLY A 45 51.19 12.86 -7.17
C GLY A 45 50.00 12.02 -6.62
N PRO A 46 49.00 12.69 -5.97
CA PRO A 46 47.82 12.00 -5.48
C PRO A 46 47.07 11.33 -6.64
N LYS A 47 46.55 10.15 -6.40
CA LYS A 47 45.63 9.47 -7.34
C LYS A 47 44.22 9.98 -7.15
N VAL A 48 43.58 10.36 -8.22
CA VAL A 48 42.27 11.06 -8.17
C VAL A 48 41.28 10.40 -9.11
N VAL A 49 40.01 10.55 -8.80
CA VAL A 49 38.92 10.18 -9.70
C VAL A 49 38.80 11.23 -10.80
N PHE A 50 38.79 10.80 -12.03
CA PHE A 50 38.91 11.65 -13.20
C PHE A 50 37.82 11.34 -14.23
N ALA A 51 37.12 12.37 -14.71
CA ALA A 51 36.11 12.27 -15.74
C ALA A 51 36.51 13.05 -17.00
N MET A 52 36.35 12.44 -18.16
CA MET A 52 36.58 13.05 -19.47
C MET A 52 35.33 13.69 -20.04
N GLU A 53 35.49 14.58 -21.03
CA GLU A 53 34.38 15.16 -21.78
C GLU A 53 33.44 14.06 -22.30
N GLY A 54 32.13 14.28 -22.14
CA GLY A 54 31.09 13.31 -22.46
C GLY A 54 30.63 12.42 -21.29
N ALA A 55 31.38 12.41 -20.19
CA ALA A 55 30.97 11.65 -19.00
C ALA A 55 29.65 12.20 -18.41
N GLN A 56 28.80 11.31 -17.97
CA GLN A 56 27.57 11.65 -17.22
C GLN A 56 27.87 11.64 -15.72
N LEU A 57 27.64 12.77 -15.09
CA LEU A 57 27.92 13.01 -13.68
C LEU A 57 26.74 13.74 -13.06
N TYR A 58 26.66 13.78 -11.74
CA TYR A 58 25.74 14.68 -11.06
C TYR A 58 26.31 16.10 -10.97
N ASP A 59 25.44 17.11 -11.05
CA ASP A 59 25.86 18.50 -10.92
C ASP A 59 26.18 18.81 -9.45
N GLY A 60 27.46 19.01 -9.14
CA GLY A 60 27.94 19.29 -7.78
C GLY A 60 27.35 20.57 -7.18
N HIS A 61 26.86 21.51 -7.99
CA HIS A 61 26.30 22.78 -7.55
C HIS A 61 24.76 22.81 -7.50
N ALA A 62 24.07 21.79 -8.05
CA ALA A 62 22.63 21.70 -8.02
C ALA A 62 22.13 21.10 -6.70
N GLU A 63 20.91 21.49 -6.28
CA GLU A 63 20.21 20.77 -5.22
C GLU A 63 19.72 19.40 -5.73
N GLY A 64 19.97 18.34 -4.95
CA GLY A 64 19.63 16.96 -5.29
C GLY A 64 20.53 16.36 -6.37
N GLN A 65 20.11 15.19 -6.88
CA GLN A 65 20.85 14.41 -7.89
C GLN A 65 20.42 14.76 -9.31
N LYS A 66 20.93 15.89 -9.84
CA LYS A 66 20.67 16.30 -11.21
C LYS A 66 21.81 15.85 -12.14
N LEU A 67 21.52 14.98 -13.08
CA LEU A 67 22.49 14.53 -14.08
C LEU A 67 22.92 15.66 -15.04
N MET A 68 24.21 15.72 -15.30
CA MET A 68 24.81 16.57 -16.33
C MET A 68 25.77 15.79 -17.20
N THR A 69 25.98 16.24 -18.44
CA THR A 69 27.03 15.72 -19.30
C THR A 69 28.21 16.68 -19.27
N LEU A 70 29.40 16.19 -18.90
CA LEU A 70 30.61 17.01 -18.84
C LEU A 70 30.97 17.52 -20.25
N LYS A 71 31.15 18.84 -20.37
CA LYS A 71 31.54 19.52 -21.60
C LYS A 71 32.80 20.34 -21.36
N ALA A 72 33.64 20.39 -22.36
CA ALA A 72 34.81 21.29 -22.31
C ALA A 72 34.36 22.74 -22.07
N SER A 73 34.98 23.40 -21.11
CA SER A 73 34.63 24.77 -20.72
C SER A 73 35.88 25.60 -20.48
N LYS A 74 35.78 26.92 -20.74
CA LYS A 74 36.89 27.87 -20.42
C LYS A 74 36.67 28.45 -19.04
N ILE A 75 37.48 28.05 -18.07
CA ILE A 75 37.44 28.57 -16.71
C ILE A 75 38.51 29.64 -16.56
N ARG A 76 38.09 30.91 -16.34
CA ARG A 76 38.98 32.07 -16.24
C ARG A 76 40.03 32.15 -17.38
N GLY A 77 39.64 31.78 -18.61
CA GLY A 77 40.46 31.86 -19.83
C GLY A 77 41.25 30.61 -20.17
N ILE A 78 41.28 29.60 -19.31
CA ILE A 78 41.98 28.32 -19.54
C ILE A 78 40.96 27.24 -19.86
N LEU A 79 41.17 26.47 -20.93
CA LEU A 79 40.32 25.35 -21.32
C LEU A 79 40.52 24.19 -20.36
N SER A 80 39.40 23.72 -19.77
CA SER A 80 39.31 22.47 -19.01
C SER A 80 38.40 21.54 -19.80
N ASN A 81 38.91 20.44 -20.30
CA ASN A 81 38.18 19.44 -21.07
C ASN A 81 37.98 18.14 -20.29
N ALA A 82 38.21 18.18 -19.00
CA ALA A 82 38.05 17.08 -18.07
C ALA A 82 37.82 17.63 -16.67
N MET A 83 37.47 16.78 -15.73
CA MET A 83 37.15 17.13 -14.35
C MET A 83 37.73 16.08 -13.39
N VAL A 84 38.23 16.53 -12.24
CA VAL A 84 38.49 15.69 -11.07
C VAL A 84 37.27 15.72 -10.17
N CYS A 85 36.76 14.57 -9.76
CA CYS A 85 35.42 14.42 -9.19
C CYS A 85 35.43 14.39 -7.67
N SER A 86 34.44 15.02 -7.07
CA SER A 86 34.05 14.86 -5.68
C SER A 86 33.07 13.68 -5.50
N GLU A 87 32.71 13.35 -4.27
CA GLU A 87 31.70 12.33 -3.98
C GLU A 87 30.31 12.70 -4.52
N LYS A 88 29.97 13.99 -4.49
CA LYS A 88 28.67 14.47 -4.96
C LYS A 88 28.49 14.27 -6.48
N GLU A 89 29.53 14.55 -7.27
CA GLU A 89 29.47 14.32 -8.73
C GLU A 89 29.31 12.84 -9.10
N LEU A 90 29.73 11.93 -8.21
CA LEU A 90 29.51 10.48 -8.37
C LEU A 90 28.24 9.98 -7.72
N GLY A 91 27.51 10.83 -6.98
CA GLY A 91 26.30 10.45 -6.27
C GLY A 91 26.53 9.59 -5.03
N LEU A 92 27.75 9.65 -4.46
CA LEU A 92 28.13 8.86 -3.28
C LEU A 92 27.73 9.55 -1.97
N SER A 93 27.83 10.88 -1.91
CA SER A 93 27.39 11.71 -0.78
C SER A 93 27.08 13.13 -1.25
N ASP A 94 26.73 14.04 -0.32
CA ASP A 94 26.55 15.47 -0.61
C ASP A 94 27.86 16.28 -0.53
N GLU A 95 28.99 15.64 -0.23
CA GLU A 95 30.31 16.29 -0.10
C GLU A 95 30.83 16.71 -1.48
N HIS A 96 31.10 18.00 -1.64
CA HIS A 96 31.55 18.60 -2.90
C HIS A 96 32.69 19.64 -2.76
N GLU A 97 33.13 19.92 -1.55
CA GLU A 97 34.22 20.91 -1.32
C GLU A 97 35.62 20.34 -1.72
N GLY A 98 35.80 19.03 -1.52
CA GLY A 98 37.00 18.32 -1.89
C GLY A 98 36.79 17.34 -3.06
N ILE A 99 37.87 16.91 -3.70
CA ILE A 99 37.82 15.79 -4.65
C ILE A 99 38.21 14.49 -3.98
N ILE A 100 37.84 13.38 -4.59
CA ILE A 100 38.22 12.04 -4.12
C ILE A 100 39.72 11.81 -4.41
N ILE A 101 40.48 11.56 -3.34
CA ILE A 101 41.86 11.11 -3.38
C ILE A 101 41.87 9.63 -3.08
N LEU A 102 42.33 8.81 -4.02
CA LEU A 102 42.39 7.36 -3.90
C LEU A 102 43.69 6.93 -3.21
N ALA A 103 43.72 5.68 -2.73
CA ALA A 103 44.89 5.07 -2.13
C ALA A 103 46.07 5.04 -3.11
N ASP A 104 47.28 5.08 -2.57
CA ASP A 104 48.53 5.15 -3.36
C ASP A 104 48.73 3.95 -4.30
N ASP A 105 48.12 2.80 -4.01
CA ASP A 105 48.16 1.56 -4.80
C ASP A 105 47.08 1.51 -5.88
N ALA A 106 46.12 2.45 -5.92
CA ALA A 106 45.06 2.48 -6.94
C ALA A 106 45.68 2.45 -8.36
N PRO A 107 45.19 1.57 -9.26
CA PRO A 107 45.75 1.42 -10.59
C PRO A 107 45.39 2.62 -11.49
N VAL A 108 46.42 3.26 -12.06
CA VAL A 108 46.22 4.41 -12.95
C VAL A 108 45.64 3.96 -14.29
N GLY A 109 44.59 4.67 -14.77
CA GLY A 109 43.94 4.41 -16.06
C GLY A 109 42.87 3.31 -16.03
N MET A 110 42.65 2.67 -14.87
CA MET A 110 41.57 1.72 -14.72
C MET A 110 40.22 2.47 -14.68
N PRO A 111 39.17 2.02 -15.39
CA PRO A 111 37.85 2.57 -15.21
C PRO A 111 37.40 2.50 -13.76
N LEU A 112 36.85 3.59 -13.22
CA LEU A 112 36.47 3.66 -11.82
C LEU A 112 35.44 2.57 -11.46
N ALA A 113 34.54 2.24 -12.38
CA ALA A 113 33.55 1.16 -12.19
C ALA A 113 34.24 -0.21 -11.99
N ASP A 114 35.39 -0.47 -12.58
CA ASP A 114 36.14 -1.73 -12.43
C ASP A 114 36.94 -1.75 -11.12
N TYR A 115 37.39 -0.59 -10.67
CA TYR A 115 38.17 -0.45 -9.43
C TYR A 115 37.28 -0.31 -8.19
N TRP A 116 36.24 0.49 -8.32
CA TRP A 116 35.40 0.91 -7.18
C TRP A 116 33.92 0.60 -7.36
N GLY A 117 33.51 0.14 -8.54
CA GLY A 117 32.12 -0.26 -8.79
C GLY A 117 31.72 -1.46 -7.93
N ASP A 118 30.44 -1.52 -7.59
CA ASP A 118 29.87 -2.65 -6.88
C ASP A 118 28.43 -2.86 -7.35
N VAL A 119 27.86 -4.02 -7.05
CA VAL A 119 26.45 -4.32 -7.32
C VAL A 119 25.73 -4.47 -6.01
N VAL A 120 24.79 -3.57 -5.74
CA VAL A 120 23.93 -3.65 -4.57
C VAL A 120 22.62 -4.31 -4.95
N LEU A 121 22.34 -5.46 -4.33
CA LEU A 121 21.09 -6.17 -4.47
C LEU A 121 20.12 -5.73 -3.37
N HIS A 122 19.01 -5.15 -3.76
CA HIS A 122 17.88 -4.88 -2.86
C HIS A 122 17.08 -6.16 -2.66
N ILE A 123 17.14 -6.72 -1.47
CA ILE A 123 16.45 -7.97 -1.12
C ILE A 123 15.31 -7.65 -0.15
N GLU A 124 14.10 -7.98 -0.53
CA GLU A 124 12.96 -7.92 0.38
C GLU A 124 12.98 -9.14 1.31
N ILE A 125 13.09 -8.89 2.61
CA ILE A 125 13.12 -9.93 3.64
C ILE A 125 11.75 -10.02 4.32
N LEU A 126 11.04 -11.10 4.07
CA LEU A 126 9.75 -11.38 4.69
C LEU A 126 9.90 -11.74 6.19
N PRO A 127 8.85 -11.54 7.01
CA PRO A 127 8.94 -11.81 8.46
C PRO A 127 9.31 -13.24 8.83
N ASN A 128 8.92 -14.24 8.03
CA ASN A 128 9.24 -15.66 8.27
C ASN A 128 10.70 -16.02 8.00
N ILE A 129 11.47 -15.18 7.30
CA ILE A 129 12.89 -15.38 7.03
C ILE A 129 13.75 -14.28 7.66
N ALA A 130 13.36 -13.80 8.84
CA ALA A 130 14.05 -12.71 9.55
C ALA A 130 15.56 -12.93 9.70
N ARG A 131 16.03 -14.19 9.76
CA ARG A 131 17.46 -14.56 9.76
C ARG A 131 18.25 -13.97 8.59
N CYS A 132 17.61 -13.71 7.46
CA CYS A 132 18.23 -13.09 6.28
C CYS A 132 18.40 -11.57 6.39
N GLN A 133 18.02 -10.93 7.51
CA GLN A 133 18.39 -9.53 7.79
C GLN A 133 19.85 -9.36 8.19
N SER A 134 20.72 -10.21 7.63
CA SER A 134 22.17 -10.20 7.81
C SER A 134 22.88 -10.79 6.60
N ILE A 135 24.12 -10.37 6.37
CA ILE A 135 24.98 -10.92 5.30
C ILE A 135 25.20 -12.42 5.51
N ILE A 136 25.43 -12.86 6.74
CA ILE A 136 25.63 -14.26 7.08
C ILE A 136 24.35 -15.07 6.81
N GLY A 137 23.18 -14.53 7.15
CA GLY A 137 21.90 -15.21 6.89
C GLY A 137 21.63 -15.40 5.41
N VAL A 138 21.84 -14.36 4.59
CA VAL A 138 21.72 -14.47 3.12
C VAL A 138 22.74 -15.44 2.56
N ALA A 139 23.99 -15.42 3.04
CA ALA A 139 25.04 -16.34 2.55
C ALA A 139 24.71 -17.81 2.81
N ARG A 140 24.07 -18.15 3.96
CA ARG A 140 23.58 -19.50 4.26
C ARG A 140 22.53 -19.96 3.26
N GLU A 141 21.56 -19.10 2.99
CA GLU A 141 20.50 -19.40 2.02
C GLU A 141 21.05 -19.59 0.59
N VAL A 142 21.94 -18.68 0.16
CA VAL A 142 22.59 -18.81 -1.15
C VAL A 142 23.39 -20.11 -1.24
N ALA A 143 24.13 -20.48 -0.19
CA ALA A 143 24.88 -21.73 -0.17
C ALA A 143 23.97 -22.95 -0.30
N ALA A 144 22.88 -23.01 0.46
CA ALA A 144 21.92 -24.12 0.41
C ALA A 144 21.21 -24.20 -0.95
N LEU A 145 20.81 -23.08 -1.55
CA LEU A 145 20.10 -23.01 -2.82
C LEU A 145 20.99 -23.34 -4.03
N THR A 146 22.28 -22.98 -3.98
CA THR A 146 23.22 -23.17 -5.10
C THR A 146 24.10 -24.39 -4.97
N GLY A 147 24.08 -25.07 -3.81
CA GLY A 147 25.04 -26.14 -3.49
C GLY A 147 26.46 -25.66 -3.25
N ALA A 148 26.68 -24.35 -3.12
CA ALA A 148 27.98 -23.77 -2.84
C ALA A 148 28.40 -24.02 -1.39
N THR A 149 29.72 -24.10 -1.15
CA THR A 149 30.22 -24.21 0.23
C THR A 149 30.11 -22.89 0.96
N PHE A 150 29.39 -22.87 2.07
CA PHE A 150 29.39 -21.73 2.98
C PHE A 150 30.77 -21.60 3.65
N LYS A 151 31.47 -20.47 3.37
CA LYS A 151 32.79 -20.21 3.92
C LYS A 151 32.77 -19.54 5.30
N GLY A 152 31.62 -19.12 5.76
CA GLY A 152 31.41 -18.61 7.12
C GLY A 152 31.50 -19.75 8.15
N GLU A 153 31.66 -19.40 9.40
CA GLU A 153 31.59 -20.40 10.47
C GLU A 153 30.15 -20.85 10.69
N LYS A 154 29.98 -22.15 10.92
CA LYS A 154 28.70 -22.77 11.25
C LYS A 154 28.09 -22.10 12.50
N ALA A 155 26.75 -22.15 12.59
CA ALA A 155 25.95 -21.49 13.59
C ALA A 155 26.65 -21.27 14.94
N GLY A 156 26.74 -20.02 15.36
CA GLY A 156 27.27 -19.64 16.67
C GLY A 156 28.78 -19.37 16.75
N LYS A 157 29.54 -19.59 15.69
CA LYS A 157 30.98 -19.26 15.67
C LYS A 157 31.23 -18.07 14.73
N ILE A 158 31.15 -16.87 15.27
CA ILE A 158 31.64 -15.68 14.61
C ILE A 158 33.14 -15.66 14.88
N ASN A 159 33.97 -15.50 13.81
CA ASN A 159 35.42 -15.48 13.93
C ASN A 159 35.87 -14.35 14.85
N SER A 160 36.19 -14.68 16.09
CA SER A 160 36.85 -13.82 17.03
C SER A 160 38.15 -14.51 17.45
N ASN A 161 39.26 -13.86 17.24
CA ASN A 161 40.55 -14.32 17.74
C ASN A 161 40.75 -14.06 19.24
N LEU A 162 39.68 -13.59 19.92
CA LEU A 162 39.71 -13.30 21.33
C LEU A 162 39.49 -14.54 22.15
N GLN A 163 40.37 -14.81 23.09
CA GLN A 163 40.17 -15.76 24.16
C GLN A 163 39.67 -15.00 25.38
N SER A 164 38.35 -14.90 25.57
CA SER A 164 37.76 -14.33 26.78
C SER A 164 37.10 -15.45 27.58
N SER A 165 37.33 -15.45 28.88
CA SER A 165 36.57 -16.30 29.79
C SER A 165 35.16 -15.75 29.94
N VAL A 166 34.14 -16.60 29.80
CA VAL A 166 32.75 -16.23 30.05
C VAL A 166 32.48 -16.38 31.55
N VAL A 167 32.09 -15.29 32.21
CA VAL A 167 31.70 -15.29 33.62
C VAL A 167 30.22 -14.99 33.78
N ASP A 168 29.60 -15.57 34.77
CA ASP A 168 28.19 -15.41 35.05
C ASP A 168 27.91 -14.10 35.83
N ASN A 169 27.00 -13.29 35.29
CA ASN A 169 26.36 -12.15 35.92
C ASN A 169 27.27 -10.99 36.42
N SER A 170 28.54 -11.20 36.78
CA SER A 170 29.35 -10.16 37.38
C SER A 170 30.86 -10.37 37.21
N SER A 171 31.57 -9.27 37.10
CA SER A 171 33.03 -9.15 37.15
C SER A 171 33.42 -7.95 38.01
N ASP A 172 34.73 -7.67 38.16
CA ASP A 172 35.21 -6.53 38.92
C ASP A 172 34.81 -5.17 38.30
N TRP A 173 34.38 -5.14 37.03
CA TRP A 173 34.08 -3.93 36.29
C TRP A 173 32.60 -3.74 35.93
N ILE A 174 31.75 -4.78 36.02
CA ILE A 174 30.29 -4.66 35.76
C ILE A 174 29.52 -5.77 36.46
N LYS A 175 28.30 -5.45 36.89
CA LYS A 175 27.28 -6.42 37.28
C LYS A 175 26.09 -6.29 36.34
N ILE A 176 25.53 -7.42 35.90
CA ILE A 176 24.34 -7.48 35.04
C ILE A 176 23.24 -8.22 35.79
N GLU A 177 22.04 -7.63 35.80
CA GLU A 177 20.85 -8.26 36.35
C GLU A 177 19.70 -8.20 35.34
N ILE A 178 18.96 -9.27 35.25
CA ILE A 178 17.74 -9.34 34.41
C ILE A 178 16.53 -9.51 35.31
N HIS A 179 15.80 -8.44 35.53
CA HIS A 179 14.56 -8.47 36.34
C HIS A 179 13.31 -8.82 35.52
N ALA A 180 13.41 -8.78 34.20
CA ALA A 180 12.32 -9.13 33.26
C ALA A 180 12.78 -10.19 32.26
N PRO A 181 13.04 -11.46 32.68
CA PRO A 181 13.61 -12.48 31.78
C PRO A 181 12.68 -12.88 30.62
N ALA A 182 11.38 -12.67 30.75
CA ALA A 182 10.45 -12.87 29.65
C ALA A 182 10.59 -11.81 28.53
N LEU A 183 11.14 -10.63 28.83
CA LEU A 183 11.34 -9.53 27.89
C LEU A 183 12.79 -9.40 27.43
N CYS A 184 13.74 -9.72 28.31
CA CYS A 184 15.17 -9.82 28.03
C CYS A 184 15.67 -11.21 28.45
N PRO A 185 15.72 -12.21 27.58
CA PRO A 185 16.15 -13.56 27.96
C PRO A 185 17.65 -13.68 28.22
N ARG A 186 18.49 -12.88 27.58
CA ARG A 186 19.94 -12.91 27.71
C ARG A 186 20.54 -11.52 27.54
N PHE A 187 21.54 -11.23 28.36
CA PHE A 187 22.27 -9.95 28.34
C PHE A 187 23.78 -10.20 28.53
N THR A 188 24.57 -9.78 27.54
CA THR A 188 26.02 -9.99 27.54
C THR A 188 26.75 -8.65 27.43
N ALA A 189 27.84 -8.46 28.16
CA ALA A 189 28.69 -7.28 28.04
C ALA A 189 30.18 -7.62 28.13
N THR A 190 30.99 -6.78 27.48
CA THR A 190 32.43 -6.77 27.60
C THR A 190 32.96 -5.35 27.59
N LEU A 191 34.09 -5.12 28.30
CA LEU A 191 34.73 -3.80 28.41
C LEU A 191 35.97 -3.72 27.51
N ILE A 192 36.05 -2.63 26.74
CA ILE A 192 37.25 -2.29 25.98
C ILE A 192 37.82 -0.98 26.54
N ARG A 193 39.07 -1.01 27.01
CA ARG A 193 39.74 0.15 27.61
C ARG A 193 40.67 0.80 26.61
N ASN A 194 40.95 2.09 26.78
CA ASN A 194 41.94 2.86 26.04
C ASN A 194 41.67 2.92 24.53
N VAL A 195 40.40 3.00 24.13
CA VAL A 195 40.03 3.17 22.70
C VAL A 195 40.37 4.58 22.22
N THR A 196 40.71 4.67 20.95
CA THR A 196 40.93 5.96 20.25
C THR A 196 39.84 6.11 19.19
N LEU A 197 38.99 7.13 19.34
CA LEU A 197 37.97 7.45 18.35
C LEU A 197 38.62 8.12 17.14
N THR A 198 38.42 7.52 15.99
CA THR A 198 38.84 7.99 14.67
C THR A 198 37.76 7.64 13.63
N PRO A 199 37.78 8.22 12.42
CA PRO A 199 37.01 7.68 11.31
C PRO A 199 37.35 6.20 11.09
N SER A 200 36.34 5.40 10.75
CA SER A 200 36.55 3.99 10.39
C SER A 200 37.43 3.82 9.16
N PRO A 201 38.07 2.67 8.97
CA PRO A 201 38.80 2.40 7.72
C PRO A 201 37.86 2.48 6.50
N GLU A 202 38.38 2.94 5.39
CA GLU A 202 37.62 3.16 4.14
C GLU A 202 36.78 1.93 3.72
N TRP A 203 37.35 0.71 3.83
CA TRP A 203 36.64 -0.51 3.50
C TRP A 203 35.37 -0.73 4.35
N MET A 204 35.38 -0.33 5.63
CA MET A 204 34.23 -0.45 6.51
C MET A 204 33.20 0.63 6.21
N GLN A 205 33.63 1.88 6.05
CA GLN A 205 32.74 3.00 5.67
C GLN A 205 31.99 2.66 4.39
N ARG A 206 32.73 2.20 3.35
CA ARG A 206 32.14 1.82 2.08
C ARG A 206 31.09 0.69 2.22
N ARG A 207 31.41 -0.39 2.95
CA ARG A 207 30.46 -1.49 3.16
C ARG A 207 29.20 -1.03 3.87
N LEU A 208 29.34 -0.16 4.87
CA LEU A 208 28.19 0.44 5.56
C LEU A 208 27.36 1.31 4.60
N GLN A 209 27.98 2.17 3.83
CA GLN A 209 27.30 3.01 2.83
C GLN A 209 26.54 2.18 1.80
N LEU A 210 27.14 1.10 1.28
CA LEU A 210 26.48 0.18 0.34
C LEU A 210 25.26 -0.53 0.96
N THR A 211 25.23 -0.70 2.27
CA THR A 211 24.04 -1.23 2.99
C THR A 211 23.08 -0.14 3.46
N GLY A 212 23.29 1.12 3.09
CA GLY A 212 22.45 2.25 3.46
C GLY A 212 22.70 2.83 4.85
N VAL A 213 23.79 2.41 5.53
CA VAL A 213 24.16 2.89 6.86
C VAL A 213 25.23 3.98 6.76
N ARG A 214 24.98 5.14 7.36
CA ARG A 214 25.95 6.23 7.43
C ARG A 214 27.07 5.91 8.41
N ALA A 215 28.33 6.05 7.96
CA ALA A 215 29.50 5.97 8.83
C ALA A 215 29.60 7.22 9.73
N ILE A 216 30.00 7.02 11.00
CA ILE A 216 30.09 8.06 12.03
C ILE A 216 31.52 8.09 12.63
N ASN A 217 31.91 7.02 13.32
CA ASN A 217 33.24 6.81 13.88
C ASN A 217 33.48 5.31 14.06
N ASN A 218 34.72 4.92 14.26
CA ASN A 218 35.14 3.52 14.34
C ASN A 218 34.36 2.69 15.40
N VAL A 219 33.93 3.25 16.52
CA VAL A 219 33.20 2.52 17.56
C VAL A 219 31.75 2.25 17.12
N VAL A 220 31.03 3.29 16.69
CA VAL A 220 29.64 3.19 16.24
C VAL A 220 29.55 2.38 14.95
N ASP A 221 30.48 2.57 14.04
CA ASP A 221 30.52 1.86 12.76
C ASP A 221 30.77 0.36 12.95
N ILE A 222 31.61 -0.03 13.92
CA ILE A 222 31.80 -1.43 14.28
C ILE A 222 30.53 -2.07 14.78
N THR A 223 29.74 -1.39 15.63
CA THR A 223 28.48 -1.93 16.09
C THR A 223 27.48 -2.12 14.97
N ASN A 224 27.38 -1.16 14.05
CA ASN A 224 26.57 -1.23 12.86
C ASN A 224 27.08 -2.33 11.88
N TYR A 225 28.38 -2.44 11.69
CA TYR A 225 28.98 -3.46 10.84
C TYR A 225 28.64 -4.88 11.33
N VAL A 226 28.81 -5.14 12.64
CA VAL A 226 28.48 -6.44 13.24
C VAL A 226 26.96 -6.72 13.16
N MET A 227 26.12 -5.72 13.32
CA MET A 227 24.69 -5.86 13.10
C MET A 227 24.37 -6.27 11.66
N MET A 228 24.96 -5.65 10.65
CA MET A 228 24.77 -6.01 9.26
C MET A 228 25.37 -7.38 8.93
N GLU A 229 26.55 -7.70 9.48
CA GLU A 229 27.21 -9.00 9.28
C GLU A 229 26.41 -10.16 9.89
N SER A 230 25.99 -10.06 11.16
CA SER A 230 25.43 -11.16 11.94
C SER A 230 23.91 -11.11 12.14
N GLY A 231 23.29 -9.95 11.93
CA GLY A 231 21.87 -9.73 12.24
C GLY A 231 21.61 -9.40 13.71
N LYS A 232 22.64 -9.28 14.54
CA LYS A 232 22.54 -8.96 15.96
C LYS A 232 22.88 -7.49 16.21
N PRO A 233 21.89 -6.64 16.54
CA PRO A 233 22.17 -5.28 16.97
C PRO A 233 22.97 -5.25 18.26
N ILE A 234 23.97 -4.38 18.31
CA ILE A 234 24.89 -4.20 19.43
C ILE A 234 24.87 -2.72 19.82
N HIS A 235 24.97 -2.46 21.11
CA HIS A 235 25.08 -1.11 21.63
C HIS A 235 26.44 -0.88 22.30
N ALA A 236 26.94 0.34 22.24
CA ALA A 236 28.17 0.78 22.89
C ALA A 236 27.88 1.94 23.84
N PHE A 237 28.18 1.75 25.12
CA PHE A 237 28.12 2.80 26.14
C PHE A 237 29.49 3.39 26.39
N ASP A 238 29.53 4.67 26.72
CA ASP A 238 30.68 5.26 27.39
C ASP A 238 30.75 4.73 28.83
N TYR A 239 31.74 3.86 29.10
CA TYR A 239 31.88 3.20 30.37
C TYR A 239 32.23 4.19 31.51
N ASP A 240 33.00 5.24 31.21
CA ASP A 240 33.37 6.22 32.20
C ASP A 240 32.15 7.02 32.68
N LYS A 241 31.18 7.28 31.79
CA LYS A 241 29.90 7.90 32.17
C LYS A 241 29.06 6.97 33.04
N LEU A 242 28.99 5.68 32.72
CA LEU A 242 28.31 4.67 33.56
C LEU A 242 28.99 4.56 34.94
N LEU A 243 30.32 4.53 34.98
CA LEU A 243 31.06 4.48 36.21
C LEU A 243 30.83 5.71 37.09
N ALA A 244 30.82 6.91 36.51
CA ALA A 244 30.52 8.15 37.21
C ALA A 244 29.10 8.18 37.80
N ARG A 245 28.11 7.67 37.08
CA ARG A 245 26.75 7.53 37.56
C ARG A 245 26.66 6.54 38.73
N ALA A 246 27.27 5.37 38.60
CA ALA A 246 27.33 4.37 39.67
C ALA A 246 28.06 4.88 40.94
N GLN A 247 29.17 5.58 40.79
CA GLN A 247 29.92 6.18 41.92
C GLN A 247 29.09 7.22 42.66
N ARG A 248 28.34 8.07 41.94
CA ARG A 248 27.43 9.04 42.56
C ARG A 248 26.39 8.38 43.44
N ASP A 249 25.92 7.18 43.03
CA ASP A 249 24.91 6.43 43.76
C ASP A 249 25.49 5.43 44.77
N GLY A 250 26.83 5.38 44.92
CA GLY A 250 27.52 4.48 45.86
C GLY A 250 27.50 3.00 45.44
N VAL A 251 27.32 2.73 44.15
CA VAL A 251 27.27 1.36 43.56
C VAL A 251 28.61 1.01 42.92
N HIS A 252 29.18 -0.15 43.31
CA HIS A 252 30.41 -0.64 42.70
C HIS A 252 30.46 -2.19 42.72
N PRO A 253 30.78 -2.83 41.62
CA PRO A 253 30.93 -2.28 40.25
C PRO A 253 29.65 -1.66 39.68
N PRO A 254 29.72 -0.87 38.60
CA PRO A 254 28.51 -0.40 37.90
C PRO A 254 27.54 -1.53 37.61
N LEU A 255 26.24 -1.24 37.73
CA LEU A 255 25.17 -2.20 37.54
C LEU A 255 24.40 -1.85 36.25
N LEU A 256 24.18 -2.83 35.37
CA LEU A 256 23.19 -2.74 34.31
C LEU A 256 22.00 -3.67 34.59
N LEU A 257 20.82 -3.12 34.45
CA LEU A 257 19.55 -3.80 34.71
C LEU A 257 18.71 -3.89 33.42
N ALA A 258 18.30 -5.09 33.07
CA ALA A 258 17.19 -5.25 32.12
C ALA A 258 15.88 -5.36 32.92
N ARG A 259 15.10 -4.30 32.96
CA ARG A 259 13.86 -4.20 33.75
C ARG A 259 12.71 -3.57 32.94
N ARG A 260 11.50 -3.66 33.43
CA ARG A 260 10.40 -2.83 32.94
C ARG A 260 10.63 -1.37 33.32
N ALA A 261 10.13 -0.47 32.46
CA ALA A 261 10.07 0.95 32.83
C ALA A 261 9.13 1.14 34.01
N TYR A 262 9.37 2.20 34.79
CA TYR A 262 8.42 2.65 35.81
C TYR A 262 7.36 3.56 35.17
N ASP A 263 6.18 3.61 35.73
CA ASP A 263 5.12 4.50 35.24
C ASP A 263 5.56 5.97 35.41
N GLY A 264 5.51 6.72 34.32
CA GLY A 264 5.95 8.12 34.29
C GLY A 264 7.46 8.30 34.24
N GLU A 265 8.24 7.24 34.05
CA GLU A 265 9.67 7.34 33.77
C GLU A 265 9.92 7.99 32.40
N HIS A 266 10.95 8.80 32.30
CA HIS A 266 11.35 9.47 31.07
C HIS A 266 12.79 9.14 30.71
N ILE A 267 13.09 9.18 29.40
CA ILE A 267 14.44 9.05 28.86
C ILE A 267 14.64 10.00 27.69
N ILE A 268 15.77 10.70 27.68
CA ILE A 268 16.24 11.40 26.48
C ILE A 268 17.03 10.40 25.63
N THR A 269 16.52 10.06 24.45
CA THR A 269 17.17 9.13 23.54
C THR A 269 18.23 9.80 22.68
N LEU A 270 19.08 9.03 21.97
CA LEU A 270 20.20 9.51 21.15
C LEU A 270 19.81 10.54 20.08
N ASP A 271 18.54 10.58 19.68
CA ASP A 271 17.99 11.59 18.76
C ASP A 271 17.59 12.91 19.48
N GLY A 272 17.89 13.04 20.76
CA GLY A 272 17.61 14.22 21.57
C GLY A 272 16.16 14.40 22.00
N VAL A 273 15.29 13.42 21.76
CA VAL A 273 13.86 13.48 22.08
C VAL A 273 13.61 12.93 23.48
N ASP A 274 12.90 13.70 24.33
CA ASP A 274 12.39 13.22 25.62
C ASP A 274 11.17 12.33 25.40
N ARG A 275 11.22 11.11 25.92
CA ARG A 275 10.20 10.08 25.73
C ARG A 275 9.62 9.62 27.06
N ALA A 276 8.31 9.74 27.18
CA ALA A 276 7.55 9.14 28.28
C ALA A 276 7.45 7.63 28.08
N LEU A 277 7.71 6.89 29.15
CA LEU A 277 7.75 5.44 29.15
C LEU A 277 6.52 4.87 29.87
N SER A 278 6.15 3.66 29.52
CA SER A 278 5.10 2.88 30.19
C SER A 278 5.65 1.55 30.69
N ASN A 279 5.02 0.99 31.71
CA ASN A 279 5.51 -0.20 32.41
C ASN A 279 5.49 -1.50 31.59
N ASP A 280 4.93 -1.49 30.41
CA ASP A 280 5.01 -2.60 29.45
C ASP A 280 6.30 -2.56 28.60
N MET A 281 7.06 -1.45 28.62
CA MET A 281 8.30 -1.30 27.90
C MET A 281 9.47 -1.88 28.70
N VAL A 282 10.45 -2.48 27.99
CA VAL A 282 11.68 -2.99 28.61
C VAL A 282 12.82 -2.00 28.43
N MET A 283 13.55 -1.73 29.50
CA MET A 283 14.62 -0.75 29.56
C MET A 283 15.93 -1.42 29.92
N VAL A 284 17.01 -0.86 29.39
CA VAL A 284 18.35 -0.96 30.02
C VAL A 284 18.48 0.19 31.00
N ALA A 285 18.77 -0.10 32.25
CA ALA A 285 18.89 0.89 33.31
C ALA A 285 20.17 0.65 34.14
N ASP A 286 20.62 1.68 34.83
CA ASP A 286 21.63 1.59 35.84
C ASP A 286 21.05 1.96 37.24
N SER A 287 21.90 2.23 38.23
CA SER A 287 21.47 2.64 39.55
C SER A 287 20.76 4.00 39.56
N SER A 288 21.02 4.87 38.59
CA SER A 288 20.44 6.21 38.47
C SER A 288 19.18 6.29 37.65
N GLY A 289 18.84 5.25 36.83
CA GLY A 289 17.63 5.22 35.97
C GLY A 289 17.87 4.59 34.62
N ALA A 290 16.95 4.85 33.67
CA ALA A 290 17.03 4.33 32.32
C ALA A 290 18.24 4.93 31.55
N VAL A 291 19.01 4.06 30.90
CA VAL A 291 20.14 4.42 30.02
C VAL A 291 19.89 3.99 28.55
N GLY A 292 18.82 3.28 28.30
CA GLY A 292 18.40 2.87 26.94
C GLY A 292 17.05 2.21 26.93
N VAL A 293 16.36 2.32 25.80
CA VAL A 293 15.14 1.53 25.51
C VAL A 293 15.59 0.22 24.89
N GLY A 294 15.32 -0.89 25.58
CA GLY A 294 15.88 -2.21 25.26
C GLY A 294 15.65 -2.66 23.80
N GLY A 295 16.74 -2.78 23.05
CA GLY A 295 16.73 -3.18 21.63
C GLY A 295 16.14 -2.16 20.66
N ILE A 296 15.97 -0.91 21.07
CA ILE A 296 15.39 0.15 20.23
C ILE A 296 16.37 1.30 20.05
N MET A 297 16.72 2.00 21.13
CA MET A 297 17.63 3.15 21.06
C MET A 297 18.28 3.43 22.42
N GLY A 298 19.57 3.75 22.43
CA GLY A 298 20.32 4.16 23.61
C GLY A 298 19.89 5.55 24.13
N GLY A 299 20.22 5.82 25.37
CA GLY A 299 20.03 7.12 26.00
C GLY A 299 21.21 8.07 25.76
N ALA A 300 20.93 9.37 25.66
CA ALA A 300 21.93 10.40 25.40
C ALA A 300 22.99 10.55 26.54
N GLU A 301 22.63 10.25 27.80
CA GLU A 301 23.55 10.44 28.95
C GLU A 301 24.74 9.49 28.95
N THR A 302 24.68 8.40 28.23
CA THR A 302 25.75 7.37 28.15
C THR A 302 26.31 7.21 26.74
N GLU A 303 26.04 8.19 25.89
CA GLU A 303 26.47 8.21 24.48
C GLU A 303 27.99 8.30 24.34
N ILE A 304 28.54 7.63 23.31
CA ILE A 304 29.92 7.72 22.89
C ILE A 304 30.18 9.12 22.30
N ASP A 305 31.19 9.84 22.86
CA ASP A 305 31.60 11.14 22.34
C ASP A 305 33.13 11.21 22.13
N ALA A 306 33.64 12.34 21.65
CA ALA A 306 35.06 12.53 21.35
C ALA A 306 36.02 12.31 22.55
N ASN A 307 35.50 12.36 23.77
CA ASN A 307 36.29 12.18 25.00
C ASN A 307 36.27 10.73 25.49
N THR A 308 35.43 9.88 24.96
CA THR A 308 35.29 8.47 25.35
C THR A 308 36.63 7.74 25.18
N ARG A 309 37.02 7.01 26.24
CA ARG A 309 38.24 6.20 26.29
C ARG A 309 37.98 4.74 26.63
N ASN A 310 36.91 4.48 27.36
CA ASN A 310 36.54 3.15 27.76
C ASN A 310 35.13 2.88 27.27
N VAL A 311 34.95 1.78 26.53
CA VAL A 311 33.70 1.43 25.89
C VAL A 311 33.15 0.13 26.47
N LEU A 312 31.92 0.15 26.94
CA LEU A 312 31.19 -1.06 27.29
C LEU A 312 30.31 -1.48 26.11
N ILE A 313 30.58 -2.67 25.56
CA ILE A 313 29.75 -3.27 24.53
C ILE A 313 28.63 -4.05 25.20
N GLU A 314 27.39 -3.78 24.77
CA GLU A 314 26.20 -4.55 25.08
C GLU A 314 25.82 -5.41 23.89
N SER A 315 25.53 -6.67 24.13
CA SER A 315 24.81 -7.56 23.22
C SER A 315 23.71 -8.27 23.98
N ALA A 316 22.46 -7.92 23.76
CA ALA A 316 21.32 -8.45 24.51
C ALA A 316 20.27 -9.07 23.57
N SER A 317 19.40 -9.90 24.09
CA SER A 317 18.24 -10.45 23.37
C SER A 317 16.96 -9.87 23.95
N TRP A 318 16.00 -9.61 23.06
CA TRP A 318 14.77 -8.95 23.42
C TRP A 318 13.56 -9.70 22.87
N ASN A 319 12.46 -9.69 23.62
CA ASN A 319 11.19 -10.25 23.17
C ASN A 319 10.69 -9.45 21.96
N PHE A 320 10.53 -10.13 20.81
CA PHE A 320 10.20 -9.48 19.54
C PHE A 320 8.83 -8.80 19.54
N ILE A 321 7.84 -9.33 20.28
CA ILE A 321 6.50 -8.74 20.37
C ILE A 321 6.58 -7.43 21.17
N ASN A 322 7.28 -7.46 22.32
CA ASN A 322 7.46 -6.28 23.15
C ASN A 322 8.24 -5.20 22.42
N ASN A 323 9.37 -5.56 21.79
CA ASN A 323 10.20 -4.63 21.03
C ASN A 323 9.41 -3.93 19.92
N ARG A 324 8.65 -4.70 19.12
CA ARG A 324 7.81 -4.14 18.03
C ARG A 324 6.73 -3.20 18.56
N LYS A 325 6.01 -3.58 19.64
CA LYS A 325 4.99 -2.72 20.25
C LYS A 325 5.59 -1.43 20.82
N THR A 326 6.71 -1.52 21.52
CA THR A 326 7.41 -0.36 22.07
C THR A 326 7.87 0.58 20.97
N ALA A 327 8.50 0.06 19.91
CA ALA A 327 8.93 0.84 18.75
C ALA A 327 7.76 1.58 18.05
N GLN A 328 6.61 0.92 17.91
CA GLN A 328 5.40 1.53 17.35
C GLN A 328 4.84 2.63 18.26
N THR A 329 4.75 2.38 19.57
CA THR A 329 4.24 3.35 20.55
C THR A 329 5.11 4.59 20.61
N LEU A 330 6.44 4.42 20.65
CA LEU A 330 7.39 5.52 20.66
C LEU A 330 7.65 6.14 19.27
N LYS A 331 7.10 5.56 18.20
CA LYS A 331 7.34 5.95 16.80
C LYS A 331 8.83 5.99 16.44
N LEU A 332 9.57 4.96 16.87
CA LEU A 332 11.02 4.81 16.69
C LEU A 332 11.36 3.64 15.75
N PRO A 333 11.24 3.80 14.43
CA PRO A 333 11.78 2.83 13.50
C PRO A 333 13.32 2.95 13.47
N SER A 334 14.01 1.81 13.57
CA SER A 334 15.47 1.72 13.42
C SER A 334 15.88 0.37 12.85
N GLU A 335 17.12 0.25 12.39
CA GLU A 335 17.70 -1.02 11.95
C GLU A 335 17.71 -2.08 13.07
N ALA A 336 17.86 -1.66 14.32
CA ALA A 336 17.75 -2.55 15.48
C ALA A 336 16.31 -3.03 15.67
N THR A 337 15.32 -2.14 15.62
CA THR A 337 13.91 -2.51 15.79
C THR A 337 13.39 -3.38 14.64
N ALA A 338 13.91 -3.20 13.43
CA ALA A 338 13.58 -4.04 12.27
C ALA A 338 14.00 -5.51 12.52
N ARG A 339 15.14 -5.73 13.15
CA ARG A 339 15.67 -7.06 13.49
C ARG A 339 15.02 -7.62 14.75
N PHE A 340 15.10 -6.91 15.87
CA PHE A 340 14.53 -7.39 17.13
C PHE A 340 13.02 -7.59 17.07
N GLY A 341 12.30 -6.73 16.36
CA GLY A 341 10.85 -6.86 16.18
C GLY A 341 10.40 -8.06 15.35
N ARG A 342 11.32 -8.73 14.65
CA ARG A 342 11.10 -9.99 13.92
C ARG A 342 11.68 -11.21 14.61
N GLY A 343 12.57 -10.99 15.58
CA GLY A 343 13.25 -12.02 16.35
C GLY A 343 14.72 -12.18 15.99
N VAL A 344 15.57 -12.14 17.00
CA VAL A 344 17.02 -12.37 16.93
C VAL A 344 17.38 -13.47 17.92
N PRO A 345 18.13 -14.51 17.54
CA PRO A 345 18.39 -15.67 18.40
C PRO A 345 19.26 -15.28 19.61
N ASP A 346 18.98 -15.92 20.77
CA ASP A 346 19.73 -15.70 22.01
C ASP A 346 21.18 -16.21 21.87
N SER A 347 21.42 -17.21 21.04
CA SER A 347 22.75 -17.80 20.78
C SER A 347 23.71 -16.84 20.08
N SER A 348 23.21 -15.88 19.33
CA SER A 348 24.06 -14.88 18.64
C SER A 348 24.65 -13.83 19.58
N THR A 349 24.23 -13.78 20.85
CA THR A 349 24.60 -12.71 21.80
C THR A 349 26.11 -12.69 22.10
N VAL A 350 26.67 -13.78 22.60
CA VAL A 350 28.11 -13.88 22.91
C VAL A 350 28.99 -13.77 21.67
N PRO A 351 28.73 -14.52 20.58
CA PRO A 351 29.59 -14.42 19.40
C PRO A 351 29.65 -13.01 18.80
N SER A 352 28.50 -12.31 18.73
CA SER A 352 28.47 -10.95 18.18
C SER A 352 29.16 -9.93 19.11
N CYS A 353 29.05 -10.09 20.43
CA CYS A 353 29.77 -9.30 21.40
C CYS A 353 31.31 -9.45 21.22
N LEU A 354 31.79 -10.66 21.12
CA LEU A 354 33.22 -10.98 20.90
C LEU A 354 33.69 -10.46 19.53
N ARG A 355 32.86 -10.54 18.48
CA ARG A 355 33.19 -10.00 17.16
C ARG A 355 33.37 -8.48 17.20
N ALA A 356 32.47 -7.76 17.88
CA ALA A 356 32.57 -6.31 18.03
C ALA A 356 33.81 -5.92 18.84
N ALA A 357 34.09 -6.65 19.94
CA ALA A 357 35.27 -6.41 20.76
C ALA A 357 36.58 -6.65 19.98
N ASP A 358 36.67 -7.69 19.17
CA ASP A 358 37.85 -7.96 18.36
C ASP A 358 38.09 -6.89 17.30
N LEU A 359 37.01 -6.43 16.64
CA LEU A 359 37.08 -5.32 15.69
C LEU A 359 37.50 -4.01 16.38
N MET A 360 36.98 -3.73 17.58
CA MET A 360 37.41 -2.55 18.34
C MET A 360 38.89 -2.61 18.75
N ARG A 361 39.34 -3.78 19.19
CA ARG A 361 40.79 -4.00 19.48
C ARG A 361 41.66 -3.73 18.24
N GLN A 362 41.22 -4.18 17.06
CA GLN A 362 41.97 -4.03 15.82
C GLN A 362 41.90 -2.59 15.26
N LEU A 363 40.76 -1.92 15.33
CA LEU A 363 40.49 -0.67 14.60
C LEU A 363 40.42 0.56 15.50
N ALA A 364 40.18 0.39 16.81
CA ALA A 364 40.21 1.48 17.78
C ALA A 364 41.39 1.39 18.78
N GLY A 365 42.23 0.36 18.70
CA GLY A 365 43.44 0.19 19.50
C GLY A 365 43.20 -0.17 20.97
N GLY A 366 41.98 -0.55 21.34
CA GLY A 366 41.60 -0.81 22.73
C GLY A 366 42.09 -2.16 23.27
N GLU A 367 42.11 -2.25 24.59
CA GLU A 367 42.41 -3.47 25.36
C GLU A 367 41.11 -4.09 25.82
N VAL A 368 40.80 -5.30 25.33
CA VAL A 368 39.60 -6.04 25.74
C VAL A 368 39.79 -6.67 27.11
N ALA A 369 38.81 -6.52 27.97
CA ALA A 369 38.80 -7.19 29.27
C ALA A 369 38.94 -8.73 29.11
N PRO A 370 39.65 -9.42 29.99
CA PRO A 370 39.84 -10.87 29.88
C PRO A 370 38.56 -11.65 30.06
N GLU A 371 37.55 -11.01 30.63
CA GLU A 371 36.25 -11.61 30.95
C GLU A 371 35.15 -10.98 30.13
N LEU A 372 34.20 -11.82 29.71
CA LEU A 372 32.91 -11.45 29.13
C LEU A 372 31.82 -11.83 30.12
N VAL A 373 31.02 -10.89 30.56
CA VAL A 373 29.89 -11.14 31.47
C VAL A 373 28.67 -11.53 30.68
N ASP A 374 28.08 -12.69 31.00
CA ASP A 374 26.89 -13.25 30.30
C ASP A 374 25.82 -13.63 31.34
N CYS A 375 24.73 -12.91 31.33
CA CYS A 375 23.56 -13.20 32.13
C CYS A 375 22.50 -13.92 31.29
N TYR A 376 22.31 -15.23 31.53
CA TYR A 376 21.34 -16.07 30.81
C TYR A 376 20.54 -16.94 31.81
N PRO A 377 19.55 -16.35 32.52
CA PRO A 377 18.87 -17.00 33.63
C PRO A 377 18.08 -18.25 33.25
N ASN A 378 17.55 -18.29 32.00
CA ASN A 378 16.72 -19.40 31.52
C ASN A 378 17.19 -19.87 30.14
N PRO A 379 18.28 -20.65 30.05
CA PRO A 379 18.76 -21.18 28.77
C PRO A 379 17.68 -22.04 28.08
N LYS A 380 17.43 -21.77 26.79
CA LYS A 380 16.47 -22.54 25.99
C LYS A 380 17.07 -23.87 25.55
N ALA A 381 16.32 -24.95 25.71
CA ALA A 381 16.66 -26.24 25.09
C ALA A 381 16.53 -26.11 23.55
N PRO A 382 17.35 -26.89 22.81
CA PRO A 382 17.19 -26.96 21.36
C PRO A 382 15.78 -27.43 20.97
N THR A 383 15.22 -26.81 19.93
CA THR A 383 13.93 -27.25 19.34
C THR A 383 14.17 -28.57 18.61
N VAL A 384 13.36 -29.57 18.92
CA VAL A 384 13.42 -30.89 18.26
C VAL A 384 12.06 -31.19 17.64
N VAL A 385 12.05 -31.52 16.36
CA VAL A 385 10.85 -31.87 15.59
C VAL A 385 10.91 -33.32 15.17
N ASN A 386 9.93 -34.14 15.62
CA ASN A 386 9.73 -35.50 15.10
C ASN A 386 8.99 -35.41 13.76
N PHE A 387 9.63 -35.86 12.69
CA PHE A 387 9.18 -35.65 11.32
C PHE A 387 8.94 -37.02 10.61
N ASP A 388 7.71 -37.19 10.16
CA ASP A 388 7.34 -38.32 9.30
C ASP A 388 7.47 -37.88 7.83
N THR A 389 8.32 -38.52 7.07
CA THR A 389 8.58 -38.13 5.67
C THR A 389 7.38 -38.34 4.74
N ARG A 390 6.32 -39.07 5.18
CA ARG A 390 5.04 -39.16 4.45
C ARG A 390 4.29 -37.81 4.37
N GLU A 391 4.57 -36.91 5.27
CA GLU A 391 3.98 -35.55 5.26
C GLU A 391 4.35 -34.79 3.99
N ILE A 392 5.54 -35.01 3.42
CA ILE A 392 5.95 -34.40 2.16
C ILE A 392 4.98 -34.79 1.04
N LYS A 393 4.71 -36.08 0.87
CA LYS A 393 3.75 -36.51 -0.13
C LYS A 393 2.34 -36.06 0.15
N ARG A 394 1.94 -36.04 1.41
CA ARG A 394 0.60 -35.56 1.81
C ARG A 394 0.38 -34.10 1.50
N LEU A 395 1.37 -33.24 1.76
CA LEU A 395 1.24 -31.78 1.58
C LEU A 395 1.63 -31.31 0.18
N LEU A 396 2.69 -31.86 -0.41
CA LEU A 396 3.25 -31.39 -1.68
C LEU A 396 2.87 -32.28 -2.87
N GLY A 397 2.42 -33.50 -2.64
CA GLY A 397 2.08 -34.46 -3.73
C GLY A 397 3.29 -35.09 -4.42
N ILE A 398 4.52 -34.84 -3.96
CA ILE A 398 5.77 -35.37 -4.53
C ILE A 398 6.40 -36.41 -3.60
N ASP A 399 7.17 -37.31 -4.19
CA ASP A 399 8.00 -38.28 -3.46
C ASP A 399 9.45 -37.76 -3.44
N VAL A 400 10.04 -37.70 -2.23
CA VAL A 400 11.43 -37.26 -2.02
C VAL A 400 12.15 -38.38 -1.26
N THR A 401 13.35 -38.77 -1.69
CA THR A 401 14.11 -39.82 -1.00
C THR A 401 14.64 -39.37 0.35
N ILE A 402 14.83 -40.28 1.28
CA ILE A 402 15.33 -39.99 2.63
C ILE A 402 16.69 -39.29 2.57
N GLU A 403 17.57 -39.76 1.66
CA GLU A 403 18.90 -39.17 1.45
C GLU A 403 18.78 -37.68 0.99
N ARG A 404 17.86 -37.39 0.06
CA ARG A 404 17.67 -36.01 -0.43
C ARG A 404 17.06 -35.10 0.66
N ILE A 405 16.14 -35.63 1.46
CA ILE A 405 15.61 -34.92 2.63
C ILE A 405 16.73 -34.52 3.59
N LYS A 406 17.57 -35.51 3.93
CA LYS A 406 18.70 -35.28 4.83
C LYS A 406 19.71 -34.29 4.26
N GLU A 407 20.09 -34.43 2.99
CA GLU A 407 20.99 -33.51 2.30
C GLU A 407 20.46 -32.06 2.36
N ILE A 408 19.18 -31.83 2.04
CA ILE A 408 18.53 -30.51 2.09
C ILE A 408 18.60 -29.95 3.50
N LEU A 409 18.16 -30.70 4.49
CA LEU A 409 18.10 -30.18 5.86
C LEU A 409 19.50 -29.94 6.44
N GLU A 410 20.46 -30.81 6.16
CA GLU A 410 21.86 -30.60 6.60
C GLU A 410 22.52 -29.40 5.89
N SER A 411 22.15 -29.10 4.64
CA SER A 411 22.62 -27.90 3.94
C SER A 411 22.12 -26.60 4.61
N LEU A 412 21.00 -26.67 5.31
CA LEU A 412 20.41 -25.60 6.11
C LEU A 412 20.80 -25.65 7.60
N GLU A 413 21.82 -26.45 7.94
CA GLU A 413 22.39 -26.61 9.28
C GLU A 413 21.47 -27.35 10.28
N PHE A 414 20.41 -28.04 9.85
CA PHE A 414 19.65 -28.94 10.72
C PHE A 414 20.44 -30.21 11.02
N THR A 415 20.29 -30.77 12.22
CA THR A 415 20.82 -32.09 12.54
C THR A 415 19.72 -33.10 12.38
N VAL A 416 19.95 -34.12 11.55
CA VAL A 416 18.95 -35.14 11.20
C VAL A 416 19.36 -36.52 11.72
N THR A 417 18.54 -37.08 12.59
CA THR A 417 18.73 -38.44 13.13
C THR A 417 17.61 -39.35 12.63
N LEU A 418 17.99 -40.49 12.03
CA LEU A 418 17.01 -41.48 11.60
C LEU A 418 16.59 -42.32 12.81
N LEU A 419 15.30 -42.32 13.12
CA LEU A 419 14.72 -43.13 14.19
C LEU A 419 14.19 -44.48 13.69
N GLU A 420 13.42 -44.47 12.59
CA GLU A 420 12.73 -45.61 12.06
C GLU A 420 12.62 -45.55 10.53
N THR A 421 12.71 -46.70 9.86
CA THR A 421 12.44 -46.83 8.41
C THR A 421 11.16 -47.62 8.21
N ILE A 422 10.22 -47.11 7.44
CA ILE A 422 8.92 -47.70 7.14
C ILE A 422 8.86 -48.05 5.66
N THR A 423 8.63 -49.28 5.30
CA THR A 423 8.46 -49.70 3.91
C THR A 423 6.99 -49.91 3.58
N MET A 424 6.46 -49.17 2.61
CA MET A 424 5.08 -49.29 2.14
C MET A 424 5.06 -49.34 0.60
N ARG A 425 4.46 -50.41 0.03
CA ARG A 425 4.30 -50.57 -1.43
C ARG A 425 5.57 -50.26 -2.23
N SER A 426 6.71 -50.85 -1.80
CA SER A 426 8.04 -50.65 -2.40
C SER A 426 8.66 -49.23 -2.25
N MET A 427 8.05 -48.35 -1.52
CA MET A 427 8.65 -47.05 -1.14
C MET A 427 9.12 -47.08 0.31
N GLN A 428 10.24 -46.40 0.55
CA GLN A 428 10.79 -46.24 1.90
C GLN A 428 10.44 -44.85 2.42
N TYR A 429 9.90 -44.81 3.62
CA TYR A 429 9.65 -43.64 4.41
C TYR A 429 10.41 -43.71 5.72
N ALA A 430 10.58 -42.60 6.40
CA ALA A 430 11.31 -42.60 7.67
C ALA A 430 10.59 -41.72 8.71
N ILE A 431 10.80 -42.06 9.96
CA ILE A 431 10.60 -41.15 11.10
C ILE A 431 11.98 -40.57 11.41
N LEU A 432 12.07 -39.24 11.33
CA LEU A 432 13.31 -38.50 11.59
C LEU A 432 13.13 -37.63 12.84
N GLU A 433 14.18 -37.63 13.68
CA GLU A 433 14.31 -36.59 14.70
C GLU A 433 15.18 -35.46 14.15
N ILE A 434 14.64 -34.26 14.09
CA ILE A 434 15.29 -33.11 13.51
C ILE A 434 15.54 -32.08 14.58
N THR A 435 16.82 -31.84 14.92
CA THR A 435 17.22 -30.75 15.77
C THR A 435 17.36 -29.46 14.95
N VAL A 436 16.58 -28.46 15.31
CA VAL A 436 16.49 -27.18 14.63
C VAL A 436 17.66 -26.30 15.06
N PRO A 437 18.44 -25.70 14.14
CA PRO A 437 19.51 -24.77 14.51
C PRO A 437 18.93 -23.51 15.17
N GLU A 438 19.61 -23.00 16.18
CA GLU A 438 19.12 -21.93 17.06
C GLU A 438 18.77 -20.62 16.34
N HIS A 439 19.33 -20.37 15.16
CA HIS A 439 18.98 -19.22 14.34
C HIS A 439 17.65 -19.37 13.58
N ARG A 440 17.04 -20.55 13.58
CA ARG A 440 15.77 -20.87 12.94
C ARG A 440 14.62 -20.75 13.93
N LEU A 441 14.26 -19.50 14.25
CA LEU A 441 13.15 -19.19 15.15
C LEU A 441 11.76 -19.45 14.53
N ASP A 442 11.73 -19.69 13.24
CA ASP A 442 10.56 -19.92 12.39
C ASP A 442 10.14 -21.39 12.33
N VAL A 443 10.99 -22.35 12.71
CA VAL A 443 10.74 -23.78 12.58
C VAL A 443 10.40 -24.40 13.94
N SER A 444 9.20 -25.00 14.05
CA SER A 444 8.72 -25.60 15.30
C SER A 444 7.82 -26.83 15.12
N ILE A 445 7.26 -27.03 13.92
CA ILE A 445 6.32 -28.12 13.62
C ILE A 445 6.73 -28.85 12.32
N PRO A 446 6.21 -30.07 12.08
CA PRO A 446 6.49 -30.81 10.85
C PRO A 446 6.22 -30.10 9.55
N ALA A 447 5.19 -29.23 9.51
CA ALA A 447 4.86 -28.46 8.31
C ALA A 447 5.97 -27.48 7.92
N ASP A 448 6.67 -26.88 8.89
CA ASP A 448 7.80 -25.98 8.65
C ASP A 448 8.97 -26.73 8.00
N ILE A 449 9.19 -28.00 8.38
CA ILE A 449 10.19 -28.86 7.75
C ILE A 449 9.81 -29.16 6.28
N VAL A 450 8.52 -29.40 6.02
CA VAL A 450 8.04 -29.58 4.63
C VAL A 450 8.25 -28.32 3.80
N GLU A 451 8.03 -27.13 4.37
CA GLU A 451 8.31 -25.85 3.71
C GLU A 451 9.77 -25.74 3.30
N GLU A 452 10.69 -26.05 4.20
CA GLU A 452 12.13 -25.99 3.91
C GLU A 452 12.54 -26.95 2.78
N ILE A 453 11.99 -28.15 2.78
CA ILE A 453 12.24 -29.12 1.73
C ILE A 453 11.66 -28.63 0.40
N ALA A 454 10.43 -28.14 0.39
CA ALA A 454 9.76 -27.62 -0.80
C ALA A 454 10.51 -26.42 -1.40
N ARG A 455 10.97 -25.52 -0.54
CA ARG A 455 11.67 -24.29 -0.91
C ARG A 455 13.01 -24.56 -1.61
N ILE A 456 13.77 -25.55 -1.10
CA ILE A 456 15.07 -25.92 -1.69
C ILE A 456 14.89 -26.76 -2.96
N ILE A 457 13.86 -27.62 -3.03
CA ILE A 457 13.53 -28.36 -4.26
C ILE A 457 13.09 -27.40 -5.36
N GLY A 458 12.32 -26.36 -4.99
CA GLY A 458 11.70 -25.41 -5.89
C GLY A 458 10.20 -25.68 -6.08
N TYR A 459 9.36 -24.68 -5.87
CA TYR A 459 7.90 -24.81 -5.99
C TYR A 459 7.44 -25.12 -7.42
N ASP A 460 8.22 -24.78 -8.44
CA ASP A 460 7.99 -25.12 -9.84
C ASP A 460 8.08 -26.63 -10.12
N GLN A 461 8.72 -27.41 -9.24
CA GLN A 461 8.75 -28.87 -9.32
C GLN A 461 7.49 -29.54 -8.74
N ILE A 462 6.63 -28.81 -8.06
CA ILE A 462 5.40 -29.35 -7.48
C ILE A 462 4.34 -29.44 -8.59
N PRO A 463 3.82 -30.65 -8.89
CA PRO A 463 2.88 -30.84 -9.97
C PRO A 463 1.51 -30.21 -9.64
N ALA A 464 0.86 -29.63 -10.63
CA ALA A 464 -0.52 -29.20 -10.49
C ALA A 464 -1.44 -30.42 -10.31
N THR A 465 -2.25 -30.41 -9.25
CA THR A 465 -3.28 -31.44 -9.03
C THR A 465 -4.53 -31.10 -9.84
N ARG A 466 -5.13 -32.12 -10.45
CA ARG A 466 -6.45 -32.01 -11.06
C ARG A 466 -7.51 -32.45 -10.06
N MET A 467 -8.61 -31.72 -10.00
CA MET A 467 -9.76 -32.19 -9.25
C MET A 467 -10.28 -33.49 -9.86
N MET A 468 -10.41 -34.54 -9.06
CA MET A 468 -10.96 -35.84 -9.45
C MET A 468 -12.20 -36.15 -8.58
N ASP A 469 -13.15 -35.22 -8.61
CA ASP A 469 -14.39 -35.35 -7.87
C ASP A 469 -15.57 -34.92 -8.74
N GLU A 470 -16.76 -35.31 -8.39
CA GLU A 470 -17.96 -34.80 -9.01
C GLU A 470 -18.10 -33.32 -8.73
N LEU A 471 -18.30 -32.53 -9.79
CA LEU A 471 -18.57 -31.12 -9.63
C LEU A 471 -19.90 -30.95 -8.89
N PRO A 472 -19.96 -30.18 -7.80
CA PRO A 472 -21.22 -29.90 -7.15
C PRO A 472 -22.21 -29.23 -8.12
N PRO A 473 -23.51 -29.47 -7.97
CA PRO A 473 -24.51 -28.84 -8.82
C PRO A 473 -24.32 -27.33 -8.82
N GLN A 474 -24.23 -26.75 -10.01
CA GLN A 474 -24.08 -25.32 -10.16
C GLN A 474 -25.31 -24.59 -9.61
N ARG A 475 -25.13 -23.78 -8.61
CA ARG A 475 -26.22 -22.96 -8.05
C ARG A 475 -26.19 -21.59 -8.74
N ARG A 476 -27.34 -21.17 -9.22
CA ARG A 476 -27.51 -19.83 -9.80
C ARG A 476 -27.39 -18.79 -8.67
N ASN A 477 -26.59 -17.76 -8.92
CA ASN A 477 -26.61 -16.56 -8.10
C ASN A 477 -27.55 -15.53 -8.72
N VAL A 478 -28.83 -15.58 -8.32
CA VAL A 478 -29.89 -14.74 -8.88
C VAL A 478 -29.60 -13.26 -8.72
N SER A 479 -28.96 -12.86 -7.62
CA SER A 479 -28.58 -11.47 -7.36
C SER A 479 -27.56 -10.98 -8.37
N LEU A 480 -26.46 -11.74 -8.55
CA LEU A 480 -25.40 -11.39 -9.49
C LEU A 480 -25.90 -11.35 -10.94
N GLU A 481 -26.69 -12.35 -11.33
CA GLU A 481 -27.30 -12.40 -12.67
C GLU A 481 -28.25 -11.20 -12.92
N ALA A 482 -28.98 -10.76 -11.90
CA ALA A 482 -29.84 -9.59 -12.00
C ALA A 482 -29.05 -8.29 -12.13
N GLU A 483 -27.98 -8.14 -11.33
CA GLU A 483 -27.06 -6.99 -11.44
C GLU A 483 -26.41 -6.94 -12.83
N ASP A 484 -25.91 -8.07 -13.34
CA ASP A 484 -25.29 -8.14 -14.66
C ASP A 484 -26.31 -7.78 -15.76
N ARG A 485 -27.52 -8.25 -15.64
CA ARG A 485 -28.59 -7.88 -16.58
C ARG A 485 -28.91 -6.38 -16.54
N MET A 486 -28.92 -5.76 -15.37
CA MET A 486 -29.10 -4.30 -15.24
C MET A 486 -27.94 -3.55 -15.89
N ARG A 487 -26.69 -4.01 -15.70
CA ARG A 487 -25.48 -3.45 -16.36
C ARG A 487 -25.62 -3.49 -17.88
N ASP A 488 -25.94 -4.66 -18.44
CA ASP A 488 -26.08 -4.85 -19.89
C ASP A 488 -27.15 -3.92 -20.49
N ILE A 489 -28.27 -3.76 -19.79
CA ILE A 489 -29.34 -2.87 -20.24
C ILE A 489 -28.89 -1.41 -20.24
N LEU A 490 -28.22 -0.96 -19.18
CA LEU A 490 -27.76 0.44 -19.05
C LEU A 490 -26.62 0.75 -20.02
N VAL A 491 -25.68 -0.17 -20.19
CA VAL A 491 -24.63 -0.06 -21.21
C VAL A 491 -25.25 -0.03 -22.62
N GLY A 492 -26.25 -0.89 -22.88
CA GLY A 492 -27.01 -0.88 -24.12
C GLY A 492 -27.78 0.43 -24.35
N ALA A 493 -28.18 1.13 -23.30
CA ALA A 493 -28.77 2.47 -23.37
C ALA A 493 -27.73 3.59 -23.53
N GLY A 494 -26.43 3.27 -23.60
CA GLY A 494 -25.33 4.21 -23.83
C GLY A 494 -24.71 4.81 -22.56
N LEU A 495 -24.98 4.24 -21.40
CA LEU A 495 -24.37 4.69 -20.15
C LEU A 495 -23.02 4.00 -19.90
N GLN A 496 -22.18 4.64 -19.13
CA GLN A 496 -20.88 4.12 -18.67
C GLN A 496 -20.99 3.76 -17.18
N GLU A 497 -20.58 2.54 -16.84
CA GLU A 497 -20.46 2.12 -15.44
C GLU A 497 -19.23 2.79 -14.80
N ILE A 498 -19.39 3.22 -13.55
CA ILE A 498 -18.32 3.71 -12.70
C ILE A 498 -18.34 2.97 -11.36
N ILE A 499 -17.23 3.00 -10.68
CA ILE A 499 -17.07 2.52 -9.30
C ILE A 499 -16.48 3.65 -8.49
N SER A 500 -17.22 4.11 -7.50
CA SER A 500 -16.78 5.16 -6.60
C SER A 500 -16.39 4.64 -5.21
N TYR A 501 -15.71 5.47 -4.42
CA TYR A 501 -15.35 5.09 -3.05
C TYR A 501 -16.58 4.99 -2.15
N PRO A 502 -16.69 3.94 -1.32
CA PRO A 502 -17.79 3.80 -0.36
C PRO A 502 -17.59 4.67 0.89
N LEU A 503 -16.48 5.39 1.00
CA LEU A 503 -16.12 6.23 2.13
C LEU A 503 -16.32 7.70 1.80
N THR A 504 -16.95 8.42 2.73
CA THR A 504 -17.32 9.83 2.61
C THR A 504 -17.27 10.55 3.97
N THR A 505 -17.91 11.70 4.07
CA THR A 505 -18.20 12.39 5.32
C THR A 505 -19.69 12.73 5.42
N VAL A 506 -20.18 12.93 6.63
CA VAL A 506 -21.57 13.34 6.88
C VAL A 506 -21.84 14.70 6.21
N GLU A 507 -20.87 15.61 6.28
CA GLU A 507 -20.93 16.93 5.66
C GLU A 507 -21.05 16.84 4.13
N ARG A 508 -20.41 15.84 3.52
CA ARG A 508 -20.50 15.62 2.07
C ARG A 508 -21.88 15.14 1.65
N GLU A 509 -22.48 14.22 2.40
CA GLU A 509 -23.86 13.80 2.15
C GLU A 509 -24.87 14.92 2.45
N ALA A 510 -24.61 15.80 3.42
CA ALA A 510 -25.44 16.95 3.70
C ALA A 510 -25.60 17.91 2.50
N LEU A 511 -24.60 17.95 1.60
CA LEU A 511 -24.67 18.77 0.37
C LEU A 511 -25.76 18.27 -0.62
N LEU A 512 -26.33 17.08 -0.41
CA LEU A 512 -27.50 16.60 -1.15
C LEU A 512 -28.81 17.29 -0.76
N TYR A 513 -28.79 18.16 0.23
CA TYR A 513 -29.95 18.96 0.68
C TYR A 513 -29.82 20.41 0.21
N PRO A 514 -30.92 21.08 -0.11
CA PRO A 514 -30.90 22.50 -0.51
C PRO A 514 -30.28 23.41 0.55
N ASP A 515 -30.53 23.09 1.83
CA ASP A 515 -29.86 23.72 2.96
C ASP A 515 -29.13 22.62 3.76
N PRO A 516 -27.79 22.49 3.61
CA PRO A 516 -27.02 21.48 4.33
C PRO A 516 -27.10 21.57 5.85
N THR A 517 -27.42 22.77 6.41
CA THR A 517 -27.54 22.95 7.86
C THR A 517 -28.84 22.40 8.43
N GLN A 518 -29.84 22.20 7.57
CA GLN A 518 -31.14 21.59 7.91
C GLN A 518 -31.19 20.11 7.53
N ALA A 519 -30.10 19.56 6.98
CA ALA A 519 -29.99 18.13 6.78
C ALA A 519 -29.93 17.46 8.16
N ASP A 520 -31.02 16.81 8.56
CA ASP A 520 -31.10 16.06 9.83
C ASP A 520 -30.31 14.73 9.69
N LEU A 521 -28.99 14.87 9.57
CA LEU A 521 -28.07 13.76 9.44
C LEU A 521 -27.38 13.50 10.79
N ASP A 522 -27.87 12.51 11.50
CA ASP A 522 -27.25 12.06 12.72
C ASP A 522 -25.90 11.37 12.41
N ALA A 523 -24.81 11.97 12.85
CA ALA A 523 -23.47 11.39 12.66
C ALA A 523 -23.32 10.02 13.34
N SER A 524 -24.11 9.73 14.38
CA SER A 524 -24.13 8.43 15.06
C SER A 524 -24.81 7.33 14.22
N ALA A 525 -25.60 7.72 13.20
CA ALA A 525 -26.22 6.81 12.25
C ALA A 525 -25.26 6.33 11.15
N TYR A 526 -24.02 6.82 11.16
CA TYR A 526 -23.00 6.42 10.18
C TYR A 526 -21.98 5.44 10.80
N ILE A 527 -21.56 4.48 9.98
CA ILE A 527 -20.44 3.61 10.35
C ILE A 527 -19.14 4.40 10.18
N THR A 528 -18.48 4.64 11.29
CA THR A 528 -17.25 5.44 11.35
C THR A 528 -16.03 4.53 11.44
N LEU A 529 -15.00 4.80 10.61
CA LEU A 529 -13.73 4.09 10.66
C LEU A 529 -12.93 4.51 11.92
N ALA A 530 -12.36 3.55 12.62
CA ALA A 530 -11.51 3.80 13.79
C ALA A 530 -10.21 4.55 13.43
N ASN A 531 -9.66 4.29 12.24
CA ASN A 531 -8.41 4.86 11.74
C ASN A 531 -8.51 5.21 10.26
N PRO A 532 -9.24 6.28 9.89
CA PRO A 532 -9.40 6.68 8.51
C PRO A 532 -8.06 7.15 7.91
N ILE A 533 -7.83 6.83 6.64
CA ILE A 533 -6.63 7.25 5.90
C ILE A 533 -6.60 8.77 5.71
N SER A 534 -7.75 9.39 5.52
CA SER A 534 -7.90 10.84 5.41
C SER A 534 -9.20 11.32 6.08
N PRO A 535 -9.26 12.60 6.52
CA PRO A 535 -10.47 13.17 7.13
C PRO A 535 -11.70 13.14 6.22
N GLU A 536 -11.50 13.17 4.89
CA GLU A 536 -12.57 13.18 3.89
C GLU A 536 -13.18 11.79 3.66
N ARG A 537 -12.62 10.73 4.27
CA ARG A 537 -13.01 9.33 4.07
C ARG A 537 -13.20 8.61 5.41
N ARG A 538 -13.97 9.20 6.30
CA ARG A 538 -14.11 8.72 7.68
C ARG A 538 -15.35 7.89 7.97
N VAL A 539 -16.41 8.02 7.15
CA VAL A 539 -17.66 7.27 7.33
C VAL A 539 -18.05 6.52 6.07
N MET A 540 -18.83 5.47 6.21
CA MET A 540 -19.40 4.73 5.09
C MET A 540 -20.67 5.41 4.59
N ARG A 541 -20.84 5.49 3.25
CA ARG A 541 -21.94 6.18 2.58
C ARG A 541 -23.30 5.54 2.80
N HIS A 542 -24.37 6.36 2.89
CA HIS A 542 -25.78 5.94 2.91
C HIS A 542 -26.43 5.96 1.52
N THR A 543 -25.88 6.68 0.57
CA THR A 543 -26.35 6.83 -0.80
C THR A 543 -25.17 6.94 -1.76
N LEU A 544 -25.37 6.59 -3.03
CA LEU A 544 -24.39 6.79 -4.09
C LEU A 544 -24.55 8.15 -4.80
N MET A 545 -25.63 8.92 -4.50
CA MET A 545 -25.96 10.15 -5.20
C MET A 545 -24.83 11.19 -5.18
N HIS A 546 -24.23 11.45 -4.02
CA HIS A 546 -23.14 12.42 -3.91
C HIS A 546 -21.92 12.03 -4.73
N SER A 547 -21.59 10.72 -4.74
CA SER A 547 -20.46 10.19 -5.51
C SER A 547 -20.66 10.38 -7.02
N LEU A 548 -21.88 10.10 -7.50
CA LEU A 548 -22.19 10.27 -8.93
C LEU A 548 -22.20 11.76 -9.35
N LEU A 549 -22.66 12.67 -8.47
CA LEU A 549 -22.59 14.11 -8.75
C LEU A 549 -21.14 14.61 -8.82
N ASP A 550 -20.26 14.10 -7.92
CA ASP A 550 -18.83 14.41 -7.97
C ASP A 550 -18.17 13.90 -9.26
N MET A 551 -18.47 12.68 -9.66
CA MET A 551 -17.94 12.10 -10.89
C MET A 551 -18.50 12.79 -12.14
N ALA A 552 -19.78 13.17 -12.12
CA ALA A 552 -20.38 13.94 -13.22
C ALA A 552 -19.72 15.32 -13.38
N ARG A 553 -19.47 16.02 -12.27
CA ARG A 553 -18.71 17.30 -12.27
C ARG A 553 -17.35 17.12 -12.91
N GLU A 554 -16.59 16.13 -12.47
CA GLU A 554 -15.24 15.88 -12.99
C GLU A 554 -15.26 15.50 -14.47
N ALA A 555 -16.19 14.64 -14.88
CA ALA A 555 -16.34 14.22 -16.27
C ALA A 555 -16.74 15.40 -17.20
N LEU A 556 -17.60 16.32 -16.73
CA LEU A 556 -18.02 17.50 -17.50
C LEU A 556 -16.89 18.51 -17.79
N ARG A 557 -15.77 18.45 -17.06
CA ARG A 557 -14.56 19.24 -17.39
C ARG A 557 -13.89 18.81 -18.69
N HIS A 558 -14.13 17.55 -19.08
CA HIS A 558 -13.45 16.94 -20.22
C HIS A 558 -14.41 16.47 -21.32
N ARG A 559 -15.72 16.43 -21.05
CA ARG A 559 -16.75 15.91 -21.97
C ARG A 559 -18.00 16.79 -21.99
N GLU A 560 -18.59 16.97 -23.16
CA GLU A 560 -19.84 17.73 -23.34
C GLU A 560 -21.08 16.93 -22.92
N ARG A 561 -20.96 15.60 -22.83
CA ARG A 561 -22.03 14.65 -22.51
C ARG A 561 -21.55 13.62 -21.50
N VAL A 562 -22.30 13.47 -20.44
CA VAL A 562 -22.00 12.54 -19.33
C VAL A 562 -23.24 11.68 -19.05
N LEU A 563 -23.09 10.37 -19.21
CA LEU A 563 -24.10 9.35 -18.93
C LEU A 563 -23.44 8.30 -18.06
N LEU A 564 -23.66 8.34 -16.76
CA LEU A 564 -23.00 7.46 -15.79
C LEU A 564 -24.01 6.64 -15.01
N PHE A 565 -23.61 5.45 -14.59
CA PHE A 565 -24.30 4.68 -13.56
C PHE A 565 -23.33 3.93 -12.67
N GLU A 566 -23.78 3.59 -11.48
CA GLU A 566 -23.08 2.74 -10.52
C GLU A 566 -24.09 1.78 -9.86
N ILE A 567 -23.72 0.49 -9.81
CA ILE A 567 -24.36 -0.48 -8.91
C ILE A 567 -23.40 -0.71 -7.76
N GLY A 568 -23.74 -0.18 -6.58
CA GLY A 568 -22.85 -0.17 -5.43
C GLY A 568 -23.59 -0.38 -4.10
N ARG A 569 -22.84 -0.46 -3.01
CA ARG A 569 -23.41 -0.65 -1.67
C ARG A 569 -23.54 0.67 -0.93
N ALA A 570 -24.65 0.82 -0.22
CA ALA A 570 -24.90 1.79 0.83
C ALA A 570 -24.93 1.07 2.17
N TYR A 571 -24.43 1.67 3.22
CA TYR A 571 -24.19 1.01 4.50
C TYR A 571 -25.01 1.66 5.59
N VAL A 572 -26.03 0.96 6.06
CA VAL A 572 -26.96 1.48 7.08
C VAL A 572 -26.78 0.68 8.36
N PRO A 573 -26.44 1.30 9.50
CA PRO A 573 -26.32 0.60 10.77
C PRO A 573 -27.61 -0.12 11.15
N GLN A 574 -27.47 -1.28 11.78
CA GLN A 574 -28.59 -2.04 12.36
C GLN A 574 -28.41 -2.12 13.87
N HIS A 575 -29.38 -1.67 14.65
CA HIS A 575 -29.26 -1.69 16.12
C HIS A 575 -29.28 -3.09 16.75
N SER A 576 -29.77 -4.08 16.02
CA SER A 576 -29.91 -5.47 16.48
C SER A 576 -28.82 -6.42 16.02
N GLU A 577 -27.96 -5.98 15.09
CA GLU A 577 -26.95 -6.82 14.45
C GLU A 577 -25.56 -6.16 14.54
N PRO A 578 -24.50 -6.97 14.69
CA PRO A 578 -23.14 -6.43 14.74
C PRO A 578 -22.64 -5.90 13.39
N LEU A 579 -23.26 -6.32 12.28
CA LEU A 579 -22.91 -5.87 10.93
C LEU A 579 -23.98 -4.94 10.37
N PRO A 580 -23.60 -3.97 9.52
CA PRO A 580 -24.55 -3.08 8.87
C PRO A 580 -25.41 -3.80 7.83
N ASN A 581 -26.51 -3.17 7.47
CA ASN A 581 -27.24 -3.54 6.26
C ASN A 581 -26.54 -2.93 5.03
N GLU A 582 -26.01 -3.79 4.17
CA GLU A 582 -25.33 -3.42 2.93
C GLU A 582 -26.33 -3.40 1.77
N LYS A 583 -27.11 -2.33 1.68
CA LYS A 583 -28.14 -2.19 0.63
C LYS A 583 -27.53 -1.94 -0.73
N ALA A 584 -27.85 -2.80 -1.72
CA ALA A 584 -27.47 -2.56 -3.10
C ALA A 584 -28.32 -1.42 -3.70
N ARG A 585 -27.63 -0.44 -4.28
CA ARG A 585 -28.22 0.72 -4.96
C ARG A 585 -27.75 0.77 -6.41
N LEU A 586 -28.68 1.07 -7.30
CA LEU A 586 -28.41 1.48 -8.67
C LEU A 586 -28.63 2.98 -8.76
N THR A 587 -27.57 3.74 -9.04
CA THR A 587 -27.68 5.19 -9.20
C THR A 587 -27.25 5.58 -10.61
N ILE A 588 -27.98 6.53 -11.22
CA ILE A 588 -27.78 7.00 -12.62
C ILE A 588 -27.63 8.51 -12.59
N ALA A 589 -26.66 9.04 -13.33
CA ALA A 589 -26.49 10.49 -13.54
C ALA A 589 -26.37 10.81 -15.03
N LEU A 590 -27.17 11.78 -15.49
CA LEU A 590 -27.14 12.29 -16.88
C LEU A 590 -26.91 13.81 -16.85
N ALA A 591 -25.98 14.29 -17.67
CA ALA A 591 -25.71 15.71 -17.80
C ALA A 591 -25.13 16.09 -19.17
N GLY A 592 -25.30 17.34 -19.56
CA GLY A 592 -24.74 17.90 -20.79
C GLY A 592 -25.64 17.80 -22.03
N SER A 593 -25.04 17.69 -23.21
CA SER A 593 -25.75 17.67 -24.50
C SER A 593 -26.43 16.34 -24.75
N ARG A 594 -27.68 16.34 -25.28
CA ARG A 594 -28.41 15.12 -25.64
C ARG A 594 -27.69 14.34 -26.75
N ASP A 595 -27.21 15.05 -27.76
CA ASP A 595 -26.50 14.49 -28.90
C ASP A 595 -25.07 15.02 -28.95
N ALA A 596 -24.15 14.22 -29.47
CA ALA A 596 -22.80 14.68 -29.74
C ALA A 596 -22.79 15.77 -30.79
N THR A 597 -21.96 16.79 -30.65
CA THR A 597 -21.73 17.82 -31.65
C THR A 597 -21.19 17.18 -32.94
N THR A 598 -21.88 17.36 -34.04
CA THR A 598 -21.51 16.80 -35.36
C THR A 598 -21.45 17.92 -36.41
N TRP A 599 -20.95 17.57 -37.61
CA TRP A 599 -20.95 18.46 -38.75
C TRP A 599 -22.38 18.78 -39.28
N LEU A 600 -23.38 17.97 -38.97
CA LEU A 600 -24.79 18.16 -39.33
C LEU A 600 -25.55 19.09 -38.38
N GLY A 601 -25.10 19.24 -37.15
CA GLY A 601 -25.78 20.09 -36.15
C GLY A 601 -24.79 20.66 -35.15
N LYS A 602 -24.81 21.98 -34.99
CA LYS A 602 -23.91 22.73 -34.07
C LYS A 602 -24.48 22.90 -32.67
N THR A 603 -25.79 22.67 -32.48
CA THR A 603 -26.47 22.82 -31.19
C THR A 603 -27.33 21.59 -30.95
N SER A 604 -27.15 20.93 -29.81
CA SER A 604 -27.98 19.88 -29.30
C SER A 604 -28.76 20.39 -28.07
N PRO A 605 -30.02 19.98 -27.88
CA PRO A 605 -30.74 20.20 -26.63
C PRO A 605 -29.95 19.60 -25.46
N ARG A 606 -30.18 20.13 -24.26
CA ARG A 606 -29.63 19.55 -23.04
C ARG A 606 -30.44 18.33 -22.61
N LEU A 607 -29.77 17.37 -21.98
CA LEU A 607 -30.41 16.26 -21.33
C LEU A 607 -31.32 16.76 -20.20
N ASP A 608 -32.52 16.23 -20.10
CA ASP A 608 -33.53 16.65 -19.14
C ASP A 608 -34.21 15.45 -18.44
N PHE A 609 -35.25 15.71 -17.65
CA PHE A 609 -36.05 14.69 -16.96
C PHE A 609 -36.54 13.60 -17.90
N PHE A 610 -36.94 13.95 -19.13
CA PHE A 610 -37.50 12.95 -20.06
C PHE A 610 -36.44 12.03 -20.64
N ASP A 611 -35.21 12.46 -20.77
CA ASP A 611 -34.08 11.62 -21.12
C ASP A 611 -33.80 10.58 -20.02
N MET A 612 -33.78 11.02 -18.76
CA MET A 612 -33.66 10.11 -17.61
C MET A 612 -34.82 9.13 -17.57
N LYS A 613 -36.05 9.61 -17.76
CA LYS A 613 -37.24 8.75 -17.81
C LYS A 613 -37.12 7.72 -18.96
N GLY A 614 -36.61 8.09 -20.11
CA GLY A 614 -36.38 7.18 -21.24
C GLY A 614 -35.42 6.06 -20.92
N VAL A 615 -34.31 6.34 -20.22
CA VAL A 615 -33.36 5.32 -19.72
C VAL A 615 -34.04 4.39 -18.71
N VAL A 616 -34.81 4.95 -17.78
CA VAL A 616 -35.56 4.17 -16.77
C VAL A 616 -36.66 3.34 -17.42
N ASP A 617 -37.37 3.86 -18.42
CA ASP A 617 -38.36 3.11 -19.19
C ASP A 617 -37.74 1.92 -19.94
N ALA A 618 -36.50 2.09 -20.48
CA ALA A 618 -35.77 1.00 -21.09
C ALA A 618 -35.38 -0.08 -20.06
N LEU A 619 -34.89 0.33 -18.88
CA LEU A 619 -34.59 -0.58 -17.78
C LEU A 619 -35.82 -1.37 -17.33
N VAL A 620 -36.91 -0.67 -17.00
CA VAL A 620 -38.17 -1.25 -16.53
C VAL A 620 -38.75 -2.24 -17.53
N ARG A 621 -38.82 -1.89 -18.84
CA ARG A 621 -39.32 -2.76 -19.91
C ARG A 621 -38.44 -4.00 -20.09
N SER A 622 -37.11 -3.84 -20.06
CA SER A 622 -36.20 -4.97 -20.25
C SER A 622 -36.18 -5.92 -19.06
N LEU A 623 -36.40 -5.41 -17.84
CA LEU A 623 -36.60 -6.21 -16.64
C LEU A 623 -38.02 -6.78 -16.49
N GLN A 624 -38.96 -6.41 -17.37
CA GLN A 624 -40.38 -6.85 -17.36
C GLN A 624 -41.11 -6.52 -16.06
N LEU A 625 -40.88 -5.33 -15.49
CA LEU A 625 -41.57 -4.90 -14.29
C LEU A 625 -43.05 -4.69 -14.59
N PRO A 626 -43.98 -5.28 -13.80
CA PRO A 626 -45.43 -5.06 -13.96
C PRO A 626 -45.84 -3.75 -13.27
N ASP A 627 -46.99 -3.23 -13.69
CA ASP A 627 -47.73 -2.14 -13.02
C ASP A 627 -46.87 -0.97 -12.57
N VAL A 628 -46.01 -0.51 -13.48
CA VAL A 628 -45.06 0.60 -13.23
C VAL A 628 -45.79 1.93 -13.18
N LYS A 629 -45.52 2.72 -12.13
CA LYS A 629 -46.08 4.05 -11.93
C LYS A 629 -44.99 5.06 -11.63
N PHE A 630 -45.10 6.23 -12.23
CA PHE A 630 -44.34 7.42 -11.91
C PHE A 630 -45.25 8.41 -11.20
N THR A 631 -44.95 8.78 -9.96
CA THR A 631 -45.69 9.78 -9.18
C THR A 631 -44.79 10.93 -8.80
N PRO A 632 -45.32 12.18 -8.72
CA PRO A 632 -44.52 13.31 -8.27
C PRO A 632 -43.78 12.99 -6.97
N SER A 633 -42.55 13.46 -6.84
CA SER A 633 -41.66 13.23 -5.66
C SER A 633 -41.21 14.54 -5.07
N GLU A 634 -41.16 14.59 -3.73
CA GLU A 634 -40.60 15.73 -2.96
C GLU A 634 -39.20 15.41 -2.39
N HIS A 635 -38.43 14.57 -3.07
CA HIS A 635 -37.08 14.22 -2.61
C HIS A 635 -36.18 15.45 -2.53
N PRO A 636 -35.49 15.71 -1.40
CA PRO A 636 -34.75 16.96 -1.17
C PRO A 636 -33.63 17.20 -2.19
N THR A 637 -32.96 16.16 -2.66
CA THR A 637 -31.89 16.27 -3.68
C THR A 637 -32.41 16.68 -5.06
N LEU A 638 -33.71 16.50 -5.32
CA LEU A 638 -34.31 16.66 -6.64
C LEU A 638 -35.18 17.92 -6.73
N HIS A 639 -35.34 18.41 -7.96
CA HIS A 639 -36.15 19.58 -8.25
C HIS A 639 -37.63 19.32 -7.95
N PRO A 640 -38.33 20.11 -7.12
CA PRO A 640 -39.67 19.80 -6.63
C PRO A 640 -40.74 19.65 -7.73
N ALA A 641 -40.56 20.29 -8.91
CA ALA A 641 -41.48 20.18 -10.03
C ALA A 641 -41.00 19.24 -11.15
N ARG A 642 -39.84 18.59 -11.00
CA ARG A 642 -39.23 17.75 -12.06
C ARG A 642 -38.64 16.51 -11.44
N ALA A 643 -39.32 15.90 -10.52
CA ALA A 643 -38.94 14.68 -9.84
C ALA A 643 -40.12 13.70 -9.76
N ALA A 644 -39.80 12.44 -9.81
CA ALA A 644 -40.78 11.38 -9.68
C ALA A 644 -40.27 10.24 -8.81
N THR A 645 -41.20 9.58 -8.14
CA THR A 645 -41.01 8.29 -7.49
C THR A 645 -41.40 7.18 -8.45
N LEU A 646 -40.57 6.15 -8.56
CA LEU A 646 -40.83 4.93 -9.33
C LEU A 646 -41.35 3.84 -8.40
N SER A 647 -42.49 3.23 -8.75
CA SER A 647 -43.02 2.04 -8.09
C SER A 647 -43.49 0.99 -9.09
N SER A 648 -43.56 -0.28 -8.66
CA SER A 648 -44.17 -1.40 -9.39
C SER A 648 -45.20 -2.06 -8.45
N GLY A 649 -46.48 -1.94 -8.81
CA GLY A 649 -47.55 -2.22 -7.86
C GLY A 649 -47.44 -1.38 -6.58
N GLU A 650 -47.38 -2.06 -5.43
CA GLU A 650 -47.17 -1.44 -4.10
C GLU A 650 -45.70 -1.30 -3.70
N THR A 651 -44.76 -1.84 -4.52
CA THR A 651 -43.34 -1.81 -4.19
C THR A 651 -42.73 -0.49 -4.63
N LEU A 652 -42.24 0.30 -3.70
CA LEU A 652 -41.41 1.46 -3.96
C LEU A 652 -40.02 0.99 -4.46
N ILE A 653 -39.56 1.50 -5.60
CA ILE A 653 -38.28 1.15 -6.21
C ILE A 653 -37.25 2.24 -5.96
N GLY A 654 -37.62 3.50 -6.11
CA GLY A 654 -36.71 4.63 -5.88
C GLY A 654 -37.20 5.94 -6.49
N VAL A 655 -36.29 6.85 -6.72
CA VAL A 655 -36.59 8.22 -7.19
C VAL A 655 -35.74 8.58 -8.42
N LEU A 656 -36.26 9.49 -9.23
CA LEU A 656 -35.55 10.06 -10.35
C LEU A 656 -35.99 11.52 -10.58
N GLY A 657 -35.12 12.36 -11.10
CA GLY A 657 -35.46 13.76 -11.40
C GLY A 657 -34.28 14.61 -11.81
N GLU A 658 -34.54 15.89 -12.07
CA GLU A 658 -33.50 16.88 -12.17
C GLU A 658 -32.97 17.21 -10.77
N VAL A 659 -31.67 17.44 -10.65
CA VAL A 659 -31.05 17.85 -9.38
C VAL A 659 -31.53 19.23 -8.96
N HIS A 660 -31.83 19.42 -7.68
CA HIS A 660 -32.25 20.71 -7.13
C HIS A 660 -31.21 21.81 -7.43
N PRO A 661 -31.59 23.02 -7.83
CA PRO A 661 -30.63 24.08 -8.19
C PRO A 661 -29.58 24.37 -7.12
N GLN A 662 -29.97 24.45 -5.84
CA GLN A 662 -29.02 24.65 -4.72
C GLN A 662 -28.08 23.44 -4.54
N VAL A 663 -28.58 22.20 -4.62
CA VAL A 663 -27.75 21.00 -4.58
C VAL A 663 -26.74 20.99 -5.72
N ARG A 664 -27.17 21.38 -6.92
CA ARG A 664 -26.28 21.50 -8.08
C ARG A 664 -25.14 22.49 -7.84
N GLU A 665 -25.42 23.64 -7.19
CA GLU A 665 -24.41 24.63 -6.78
C GLU A 665 -23.43 24.04 -5.76
N HIS A 666 -23.89 23.28 -4.78
CA HIS A 666 -23.03 22.62 -3.78
C HIS A 666 -22.00 21.67 -4.40
N PHE A 667 -22.34 21.08 -5.54
CA PHE A 667 -21.48 20.17 -6.27
C PHE A 667 -20.71 20.83 -7.41
N ASP A 668 -20.72 22.17 -7.54
CA ASP A 668 -20.00 22.87 -8.60
C ASP A 668 -20.40 22.41 -10.02
N LEU A 669 -21.66 22.01 -10.20
CA LEU A 669 -22.18 21.56 -11.48
C LEU A 669 -22.67 22.73 -12.33
N PRO A 670 -22.67 22.60 -13.68
CA PRO A 670 -23.09 23.69 -14.57
C PRO A 670 -24.57 24.06 -14.35
N PHE A 671 -24.92 25.24 -14.81
CA PHE A 671 -26.30 25.74 -14.72
C PHE A 671 -27.31 24.91 -15.49
N ASP A 672 -26.87 24.16 -16.49
CA ASP A 672 -27.68 23.22 -17.27
C ASP A 672 -28.31 22.13 -16.39
N PRO A 673 -29.43 21.51 -16.80
CA PRO A 673 -30.03 20.39 -16.09
C PRO A 673 -29.04 19.23 -15.89
N VAL A 674 -29.01 18.73 -14.66
CA VAL A 674 -28.36 17.47 -14.30
C VAL A 674 -29.44 16.55 -13.77
N CYS A 675 -29.58 15.36 -14.34
CA CYS A 675 -30.58 14.39 -13.91
C CYS A 675 -29.94 13.30 -13.06
N LEU A 676 -30.61 12.88 -12.01
CA LEU A 676 -30.16 11.87 -11.06
C LEU A 676 -31.30 10.89 -10.78
N ALA A 677 -30.97 9.61 -10.65
CA ALA A 677 -31.90 8.59 -10.18
C ALA A 677 -31.19 7.64 -9.22
N GLU A 678 -31.89 7.16 -8.21
CA GLU A 678 -31.40 6.09 -7.32
C GLU A 678 -32.50 5.07 -7.04
N PHE A 679 -32.18 3.79 -7.23
CA PHE A 679 -33.09 2.67 -7.08
C PHE A 679 -32.53 1.61 -6.14
N GLU A 680 -33.44 0.96 -5.40
CA GLU A 680 -33.10 -0.20 -4.58
C GLU A 680 -33.02 -1.45 -5.48
N VAL A 681 -31.84 -2.07 -5.59
CA VAL A 681 -31.61 -3.23 -6.48
C VAL A 681 -32.48 -4.42 -6.07
N GLU A 682 -32.59 -4.67 -4.76
CA GLU A 682 -33.44 -5.75 -4.23
C GLU A 682 -34.91 -5.50 -4.53
N ALA A 683 -35.38 -4.24 -4.57
CA ALA A 683 -36.74 -3.90 -4.97
C ALA A 683 -36.99 -4.17 -6.47
N LEU A 684 -36.04 -3.77 -7.32
CA LEU A 684 -36.06 -4.12 -8.75
C LEU A 684 -36.10 -5.63 -8.94
N MET A 685 -35.23 -6.38 -8.26
CA MET A 685 -35.18 -7.84 -8.35
C MET A 685 -36.49 -8.52 -7.94
N ARG A 686 -37.13 -8.06 -6.85
CA ARG A 686 -38.42 -8.61 -6.44
C ARG A 686 -39.52 -8.41 -7.47
N CYS A 687 -39.45 -7.33 -8.25
CA CYS A 687 -40.48 -6.99 -9.26
C CYS A 687 -40.14 -7.54 -10.64
N MET A 688 -38.90 -8.09 -10.87
CA MET A 688 -38.50 -8.63 -12.18
C MET A 688 -39.44 -9.73 -12.67
N GLY A 689 -39.91 -9.56 -13.89
CA GLY A 689 -40.73 -10.56 -14.58
C GLY A 689 -39.89 -11.43 -15.54
N SER A 690 -40.51 -12.51 -15.96
CA SER A 690 -39.98 -13.33 -17.05
C SER A 690 -40.58 -12.93 -18.39
N PRO A 691 -39.79 -12.81 -19.48
CA PRO A 691 -40.35 -12.50 -20.79
C PRO A 691 -41.34 -13.58 -21.23
N LYS A 692 -42.54 -13.14 -21.64
CA LYS A 692 -43.57 -14.02 -22.15
C LYS A 692 -43.64 -13.90 -23.67
N PHE A 693 -43.51 -15.00 -24.36
CA PHE A 693 -43.71 -15.02 -25.81
C PHE A 693 -45.16 -14.74 -26.15
N LYS A 694 -45.41 -13.81 -27.08
CA LYS A 694 -46.69 -13.56 -27.70
C LYS A 694 -46.51 -13.66 -29.19
N ALA A 695 -47.35 -14.48 -29.83
CA ALA A 695 -47.32 -14.65 -31.29
C ALA A 695 -47.58 -13.32 -32.00
N LEU A 696 -46.86 -13.09 -33.09
CA LEU A 696 -47.09 -11.90 -33.92
C LEU A 696 -48.48 -11.98 -34.54
N PRO A 697 -49.28 -10.89 -34.53
CA PRO A 697 -50.57 -10.83 -35.19
C PRO A 697 -50.43 -11.03 -36.68
N ARG A 698 -51.35 -11.81 -37.27
CA ARG A 698 -51.36 -12.11 -38.73
C ARG A 698 -52.15 -11.09 -39.55
N PHE A 699 -52.97 -10.29 -38.90
CA PHE A 699 -53.86 -9.35 -39.59
C PHE A 699 -53.36 -7.90 -39.37
N PRO A 700 -53.62 -7.00 -40.36
CA PRO A 700 -53.17 -5.62 -40.29
C PRO A 700 -53.85 -4.86 -39.12
N ALA A 701 -53.11 -3.91 -38.53
CA ALA A 701 -53.65 -3.00 -37.53
C ALA A 701 -54.32 -1.78 -38.18
N VAL A 702 -55.30 -1.23 -37.52
CA VAL A 702 -55.90 0.09 -37.80
C VAL A 702 -55.25 1.12 -36.88
N ARG A 703 -54.84 2.25 -37.42
CA ARG A 703 -54.19 3.35 -36.65
C ARG A 703 -55.10 4.59 -36.78
N GLU A 704 -55.38 5.23 -35.66
CA GLU A 704 -56.12 6.47 -35.57
C GLU A 704 -55.45 7.41 -34.53
N ASP A 705 -55.58 8.69 -34.76
CA ASP A 705 -55.12 9.72 -33.82
C ASP A 705 -56.30 10.39 -33.18
N ILE A 706 -56.17 10.69 -31.88
CA ILE A 706 -57.12 11.52 -31.13
C ILE A 706 -56.37 12.66 -30.42
N ALA A 707 -56.93 13.85 -30.47
CA ALA A 707 -56.42 15.00 -29.70
C ALA A 707 -57.46 15.42 -28.67
N LEU A 708 -57.07 15.45 -27.44
CA LEU A 708 -57.95 15.72 -26.27
C LEU A 708 -57.50 17.02 -25.57
N ILE A 709 -58.41 17.97 -25.41
CA ILE A 709 -58.16 19.19 -24.63
C ILE A 709 -58.51 18.88 -23.20
N VAL A 710 -57.57 19.07 -22.30
CA VAL A 710 -57.72 18.81 -20.87
C VAL A 710 -57.17 19.99 -20.05
N ASN A 711 -57.46 20.00 -18.76
CA ASN A 711 -56.85 21.00 -17.85
C ASN A 711 -55.29 20.79 -17.82
N ASP A 712 -54.56 21.87 -17.72
CA ASP A 712 -53.08 21.83 -17.78
C ASP A 712 -52.47 21.08 -16.61
N ASP A 713 -53.08 21.06 -15.43
CA ASP A 713 -52.68 20.30 -14.24
C ASP A 713 -52.96 18.80 -14.32
N LEU A 714 -53.85 18.36 -15.25
CA LEU A 714 -54.22 16.94 -15.37
C LEU A 714 -53.04 16.12 -15.90
N PRO A 715 -52.55 15.10 -15.18
CA PRO A 715 -51.50 14.22 -15.65
C PRO A 715 -51.91 13.43 -16.90
N ALA A 716 -51.03 13.41 -17.96
CA ALA A 716 -51.29 12.63 -19.15
C ALA A 716 -51.47 11.13 -18.87
N ALA A 717 -50.81 10.61 -17.83
CA ALA A 717 -50.94 9.21 -17.42
C ALA A 717 -52.40 8.85 -16.99
N GLN A 718 -53.16 9.78 -16.43
CA GLN A 718 -54.57 9.53 -16.08
C GLN A 718 -55.45 9.42 -17.34
N VAL A 719 -55.18 10.24 -18.35
CA VAL A 719 -55.85 10.17 -19.68
C VAL A 719 -55.49 8.86 -20.34
N GLU A 720 -54.20 8.50 -20.38
CA GLU A 720 -53.72 7.25 -20.98
C GLU A 720 -54.33 6.01 -20.28
N ALA A 721 -54.39 5.98 -18.98
CA ALA A 721 -55.02 4.89 -18.22
C ALA A 721 -56.51 4.67 -18.61
N LEU A 722 -57.26 5.76 -18.76
CA LEU A 722 -58.67 5.66 -19.23
C LEU A 722 -58.80 5.24 -20.68
N ILE A 723 -57.86 5.67 -21.53
CA ILE A 723 -57.82 5.19 -22.94
C ILE A 723 -57.58 3.68 -22.98
N TRP A 724 -56.63 3.16 -22.18
CA TRP A 724 -56.38 1.71 -22.09
C TRP A 724 -57.59 0.95 -21.54
N GLU A 725 -58.19 1.43 -20.41
CA GLU A 725 -59.37 0.82 -19.79
C GLU A 725 -60.55 0.72 -20.78
N SER A 726 -60.84 1.82 -21.49
CA SER A 726 -61.99 1.89 -22.40
C SER A 726 -61.70 1.32 -23.79
N GLY A 727 -60.46 1.21 -24.22
CA GLY A 727 -60.07 0.63 -25.52
C GLY A 727 -60.31 -0.88 -25.59
N GLY A 728 -60.17 -1.59 -24.44
CA GLY A 728 -60.38 -3.03 -24.33
C GLY A 728 -59.36 -3.88 -25.10
N ALA A 729 -59.67 -5.16 -25.30
CA ALA A 729 -58.71 -6.14 -25.84
C ALA A 729 -58.17 -5.85 -27.24
N MET A 730 -58.87 -5.02 -28.03
CA MET A 730 -58.44 -4.67 -29.40
C MET A 730 -57.47 -3.52 -29.46
N LEU A 731 -57.32 -2.70 -28.39
CA LEU A 731 -56.34 -1.65 -28.30
C LEU A 731 -54.98 -2.27 -28.01
N ARG A 732 -53.97 -2.03 -28.87
CA ARG A 732 -52.61 -2.61 -28.78
C ARG A 732 -51.56 -1.65 -28.34
N SER A 733 -51.68 -0.37 -28.74
CA SER A 733 -50.77 0.67 -28.29
C SER A 733 -51.50 2.01 -28.17
N VAL A 734 -51.04 2.78 -27.20
CA VAL A 734 -51.37 4.19 -26.96
C VAL A 734 -50.04 4.93 -26.89
N THR A 735 -49.85 5.95 -27.73
CA THR A 735 -48.62 6.73 -27.79
C THR A 735 -48.94 8.21 -27.77
N LEU A 736 -48.58 8.91 -26.70
CA LEU A 736 -48.63 10.38 -26.67
C LEU A 736 -47.53 10.92 -27.59
N PHE A 737 -47.88 11.62 -28.66
CA PHE A 737 -46.91 12.11 -29.62
C PHE A 737 -46.84 13.64 -29.68
N ASP A 738 -47.85 14.37 -29.16
CA ASP A 738 -47.81 15.83 -29.10
C ASP A 738 -48.51 16.36 -27.83
N VAL A 739 -47.93 17.41 -27.23
CA VAL A 739 -48.50 18.18 -26.12
C VAL A 739 -48.48 19.65 -26.49
N TYR A 740 -49.63 20.17 -26.89
CA TYR A 740 -49.74 21.54 -27.33
C TYR A 740 -50.37 22.44 -26.26
N ARG A 741 -49.75 23.58 -26.05
CA ARG A 741 -50.22 24.68 -25.21
C ARG A 741 -50.24 25.96 -26.02
N GLY A 742 -51.38 26.58 -26.15
CA GLY A 742 -51.49 27.82 -26.91
C GLY A 742 -52.77 28.59 -26.64
N ALA A 743 -52.77 29.87 -26.93
CA ALA A 743 -53.89 30.76 -26.66
C ALA A 743 -55.24 30.31 -27.27
N GLN A 744 -55.21 29.47 -28.31
CA GLN A 744 -56.40 28.92 -28.96
C GLN A 744 -57.16 27.92 -28.11
N LEU A 745 -56.54 27.30 -27.08
CA LEU A 745 -57.17 26.31 -26.19
C LEU A 745 -57.86 26.93 -24.99
N GLY A 746 -57.63 28.21 -24.72
CA GLY A 746 -58.02 28.91 -23.52
C GLY A 746 -56.96 28.80 -22.39
N ALA A 747 -57.07 29.71 -21.41
CA ALA A 747 -56.10 29.70 -20.29
C ALA A 747 -56.28 28.44 -19.44
N GLY A 748 -55.17 27.84 -18.97
CA GLY A 748 -55.14 26.66 -18.10
C GLY A 748 -55.53 25.34 -18.77
N LYS A 749 -55.51 25.29 -20.11
CA LYS A 749 -55.74 24.05 -20.88
C LYS A 749 -54.55 23.66 -21.73
N LYS A 750 -54.40 22.30 -21.95
CA LYS A 750 -53.47 21.72 -22.88
C LYS A 750 -54.18 20.71 -23.76
N SER A 751 -53.65 20.50 -24.98
CA SER A 751 -54.08 19.42 -25.89
C SER A 751 -53.07 18.29 -25.86
N LEU A 752 -53.60 17.07 -25.66
CA LEU A 752 -52.80 15.84 -25.67
C LEU A 752 -53.19 15.05 -26.90
N ALA A 753 -52.24 14.78 -27.78
CA ALA A 753 -52.48 14.01 -29.00
C ALA A 753 -51.91 12.60 -28.90
N TYR A 754 -52.78 11.61 -29.02
CA TYR A 754 -52.48 10.18 -28.90
C TYR A 754 -52.67 9.46 -30.21
N ALA A 755 -51.66 8.66 -30.60
CA ALA A 755 -51.77 7.66 -31.64
C ALA A 755 -52.24 6.35 -31.02
N LEU A 756 -53.33 5.80 -31.56
CA LEU A 756 -53.99 4.58 -31.09
C LEU A 756 -53.82 3.50 -32.14
N THR A 757 -53.42 2.30 -31.75
CA THR A 757 -53.34 1.16 -32.65
C THR A 757 -54.32 0.10 -32.22
N TYR A 758 -55.25 -0.26 -33.09
CA TYR A 758 -56.21 -1.32 -32.87
C TYR A 758 -55.89 -2.54 -33.72
N GLN A 759 -56.01 -3.74 -33.15
CA GLN A 759 -55.72 -4.98 -33.84
C GLN A 759 -56.48 -6.15 -33.24
N HIS A 760 -57.03 -7.01 -34.11
CA HIS A 760 -57.63 -8.29 -33.69
C HIS A 760 -56.68 -9.44 -34.11
N ASP A 761 -56.60 -10.48 -33.28
CA ASP A 761 -55.67 -11.59 -33.49
C ASP A 761 -56.11 -12.56 -34.62
N GLU A 762 -57.42 -12.67 -34.89
CA GLU A 762 -57.99 -13.68 -35.78
C GLU A 762 -58.59 -13.10 -37.07
N ARG A 763 -58.73 -11.76 -37.20
CA ARG A 763 -59.31 -11.13 -38.41
C ARG A 763 -58.88 -9.66 -38.55
N THR A 764 -59.14 -9.11 -39.72
CA THR A 764 -58.96 -7.66 -39.93
C THR A 764 -60.11 -6.90 -39.26
N LEU A 765 -59.82 -5.77 -38.63
CA LEU A 765 -60.83 -4.86 -38.12
C LEU A 765 -61.39 -4.00 -39.26
N THR A 766 -62.66 -3.69 -39.18
CA THR A 766 -63.29 -2.71 -40.06
C THR A 766 -63.17 -1.30 -39.53
N ASP A 767 -63.24 -0.27 -40.39
CA ASP A 767 -63.19 1.13 -39.96
C ASP A 767 -64.36 1.48 -39.00
N ASP A 768 -65.54 0.89 -39.16
CA ASP A 768 -66.66 1.08 -38.25
C ASP A 768 -66.43 0.50 -36.86
N GLU A 769 -65.67 -0.58 -36.76
CA GLU A 769 -65.33 -1.18 -35.46
C GLU A 769 -64.32 -0.32 -34.76
N ALA A 770 -63.28 0.18 -35.45
CA ALA A 770 -62.33 1.11 -34.93
C ALA A 770 -62.97 2.42 -34.44
N ALA A 771 -63.85 3.01 -35.29
CA ALA A 771 -64.60 4.20 -34.90
C ALA A 771 -65.51 4.00 -33.64
N LYS A 772 -66.09 2.82 -33.46
CA LYS A 772 -66.89 2.48 -32.25
C LYS A 772 -65.96 2.42 -30.99
N ILE A 773 -64.74 1.86 -31.12
CA ILE A 773 -63.79 1.82 -30.02
C ILE A 773 -63.33 3.26 -29.68
N ARG A 774 -62.96 4.05 -30.68
CA ARG A 774 -62.62 5.46 -30.52
C ARG A 774 -63.76 6.25 -29.83
N GLY A 775 -64.97 6.10 -30.29
CA GLY A 775 -66.16 6.75 -29.73
C GLY A 775 -66.35 6.42 -28.25
N ARG A 776 -66.11 5.15 -27.85
CA ARG A 776 -66.18 4.69 -26.48
C ARG A 776 -65.05 5.31 -25.63
N ILE A 777 -63.82 5.37 -26.17
CA ILE A 777 -62.65 5.98 -25.54
C ILE A 777 -62.92 7.49 -25.28
N VAL A 778 -63.28 8.23 -26.33
CA VAL A 778 -63.54 9.66 -26.22
C VAL A 778 -64.64 9.93 -25.23
N LYS A 779 -65.78 9.19 -25.27
CA LYS A 779 -66.89 9.34 -24.35
C LYS A 779 -66.43 9.10 -22.88
N LYS A 780 -65.69 8.02 -22.63
CA LYS A 780 -65.23 7.69 -21.26
C LYS A 780 -64.32 8.77 -20.72
N VAL A 781 -63.37 9.23 -21.52
CA VAL A 781 -62.41 10.27 -21.12
C VAL A 781 -63.13 11.61 -20.92
N THR A 782 -64.06 11.97 -21.79
CA THR A 782 -64.90 13.19 -21.62
C THR A 782 -65.73 13.15 -20.33
N ASP A 783 -66.45 12.03 -20.13
CA ASP A 783 -67.35 11.87 -18.99
C ASP A 783 -66.58 11.84 -17.64
N THR A 784 -65.37 11.30 -17.62
CA THR A 784 -64.61 11.11 -16.37
C THR A 784 -63.71 12.29 -16.05
N LEU A 785 -63.04 12.91 -17.04
CA LEU A 785 -62.01 13.93 -16.85
C LEU A 785 -62.43 15.30 -17.39
N GLY A 786 -63.64 15.42 -17.97
CA GLY A 786 -64.06 16.69 -18.60
C GLY A 786 -63.28 17.08 -19.83
N ALA A 787 -62.65 16.10 -20.49
CA ALA A 787 -61.83 16.32 -21.69
C ALA A 787 -62.72 16.65 -22.92
N GLU A 788 -62.24 17.52 -23.79
CA GLU A 788 -62.89 17.87 -25.02
C GLU A 788 -62.15 17.32 -26.23
N LEU A 789 -62.80 16.68 -27.18
CA LEU A 789 -62.14 16.23 -28.42
C LEU A 789 -61.84 17.46 -29.25
N ARG A 790 -60.56 17.65 -29.64
CA ARG A 790 -60.16 18.72 -30.55
C ARG A 790 -60.48 18.27 -31.98
N GLY A 791 -61.30 19.09 -32.63
CA GLY A 791 -61.72 18.81 -34.02
C GLY A 791 -60.66 19.14 -35.04
#